data_a743fda2c575f76dabdbe17a4152e950
#
_entry.id   a743fda2c575f76dabdbe17a4152e950
#
_cell.length_a   1.000
_cell.length_b   1.000
_cell.length_c   1.000
_cell.angle_alpha   90.00
_cell.angle_beta   90.00
_cell.angle_gamma   90.00
#
_symmetry.space_group_name_H-M   'P 1'
#
loop_
_entity.id
_entity.type
_entity.pdbx_description
1 polymer ?
#
loop_
_entity_poly.entity_id
_entity_poly.type
_entity_poly.pdbx_seq_one_letter_code
_entity_poly.pdbx_strand_id
1 'polypeptide(L)'
;MKSMKTLLTGLCLAALGLSSAFAEVRTWTDVQGRQVTATFVNIEGEDIVLQTADGQMHRFALTRLTPEDQTFAKSQKPAETAATAVPDAALAGFTYAKSSAGLAAAGIDKLVAGGIIKHANPARAKEGLPPIKGFNAVMNDEQFVRRVYLDVIGRIPSYDETLAFLKNGAADKRAKLIDQLLDSEGYNSHMFNYLAEMLRIKNNLDQAAVRADDYVNWMKQQVSTNRPWNEIVYDMLTAEGKMWHNGAAGYLLRDFGMPLDNLANTLTVFLGTDVACAQCHDHPFADWTQKQFYELASFFGATTTRGNRGGMRGGQADLMASTEALAEKGGADLKRLRNGLRNFVGANSYDIVDTDKNGTVLPHDYKYKDAKPGDPVAPKFVMWSPQDKSNPAYKQNKKNEEKLRQSFASWLTHPDNPRFAMTIANRLWKRAFGVGVAEPVTNIDDPEKASNPELLKALAAVMKSVKFDMKEFQRIVFNTHAYQSEATTEEIPMGAPYYFQGPQLRRMTAEQAWDSYMTLVLGQPEEYKAPLSDLYGKSIDLDLANPKLDAQTVLMKYAAYTKIAQKVAALTGGGLDMAGEDMMMSGGGKAKDAAPADAALEGANGKKVLQYGGNRLLRASELPQPERGGHFLADFGQSPRMLIDGGSRIGNVPQVLAMMNGGAQQMLTERTSLIFRAIDAAKDPAAKVDTVFLAIMNRLPTLQEKDIAKREITAHGDEGYANMIWALINTREFIFVQ
;
A
#
# COMPACT_ATOMS: atom_id res chain seq x y z
N MET A 1 18.59 47.34 -53.94
CA MET A 1 17.83 48.63 -54.03
C MET A 1 16.53 48.43 -53.19
N LYS A 2 16.42 49.31 -52.21
CA LYS A 2 15.15 49.79 -51.55
C LYS A 2 14.25 48.72 -50.86
N SER A 3 13.84 48.80 -49.62
CA SER A 3 13.85 49.81 -48.56
C SER A 3 12.92 49.17 -47.46
N MET A 4 13.39 48.82 -46.36
CA MET A 4 13.20 49.41 -45.02
C MET A 4 12.10 50.45 -44.87
N LYS A 5 11.13 50.15 -44.02
CA LYS A 5 10.44 51.06 -43.07
C LYS A 5 9.37 50.27 -42.30
N THR A 6 9.64 49.91 -41.05
CA THR A 6 9.10 50.52 -39.84
C THR A 6 7.59 50.87 -39.86
N LEU A 7 6.81 50.16 -39.08
CA LEU A 7 5.70 50.76 -38.35
C LEU A 7 5.58 50.11 -36.95
N LEU A 8 6.04 50.85 -35.96
CA LEU A 8 5.60 50.84 -34.59
C LEU A 8 4.22 51.47 -34.58
N THR A 9 3.26 50.82 -33.97
CA THR A 9 2.18 51.53 -33.19
C THR A 9 1.26 50.50 -32.56
N GLY A 10 1.08 50.66 -31.27
CA GLY A 10 -0.18 50.36 -30.59
C GLY A 10 -0.16 49.21 -29.60
N LEU A 11 0.66 49.30 -28.57
CA LEU A 11 0.43 48.53 -27.32
C LEU A 11 -0.73 49.22 -26.56
N CYS A 12 -1.93 48.74 -26.74
CA CYS A 12 -2.99 48.98 -25.74
C CYS A 12 -2.82 47.99 -24.62
N LEU A 13 -2.25 48.44 -23.51
CA LEU A 13 -2.36 47.80 -22.22
C LEU A 13 -3.85 47.79 -21.80
N ALA A 14 -4.52 46.67 -22.00
CA ALA A 14 -5.68 46.33 -21.18
C ALA A 14 -5.18 45.75 -19.86
N ALA A 15 -4.97 46.65 -18.89
CA ALA A 15 -4.83 46.25 -17.49
C ALA A 15 -6.19 45.70 -17.05
N LEU A 16 -6.41 44.40 -17.23
CA LEU A 16 -7.41 43.66 -16.45
C LEU A 16 -6.86 43.56 -15.03
N GLY A 17 -7.39 44.42 -14.17
CA GLY A 17 -7.19 44.39 -12.73
C GLY A 17 -7.62 43.04 -12.18
N LEU A 18 -6.66 42.17 -11.96
CA LEU A 18 -6.77 41.11 -10.96
C LEU A 18 -6.66 41.80 -9.61
N SER A 19 -7.80 42.24 -9.07
CA SER A 19 -7.93 42.51 -7.64
C SER A 19 -7.73 41.16 -6.94
N SER A 20 -6.50 40.90 -6.55
CA SER A 20 -6.25 39.99 -5.45
C SER A 20 -6.98 40.59 -4.24
N ALA A 21 -8.09 39.99 -3.84
CA ALA A 21 -8.75 40.28 -2.59
C ALA A 21 -7.81 39.85 -1.46
N PHE A 22 -6.85 40.70 -1.13
CA PHE A 22 -6.21 40.62 0.17
C PHE A 22 -7.30 40.90 1.18
N ALA A 23 -7.53 39.96 2.12
CA ALA A 23 -8.43 40.20 3.22
C ALA A 23 -7.99 41.48 3.92
N GLU A 24 -8.85 42.50 3.91
CA GLU A 24 -8.51 43.84 4.37
C GLU A 24 -8.28 43.83 5.87
N VAL A 25 -7.07 44.25 6.27
CA VAL A 25 -6.74 44.45 7.70
C VAL A 25 -7.51 45.68 8.15
N ARG A 26 -8.41 45.53 9.13
CA ARG A 26 -9.30 46.58 9.61
C ARG A 26 -9.22 46.71 11.13
N THR A 27 -9.47 47.90 11.64
CA THR A 27 -9.69 48.14 13.07
C THR A 27 -11.16 47.90 13.41
N TRP A 28 -11.41 46.90 14.25
CA TRP A 28 -12.71 46.49 14.76
C TRP A 28 -12.95 47.14 16.13
N THR A 29 -14.14 47.69 16.34
CA THR A 29 -14.48 48.38 17.57
C THR A 29 -15.63 47.63 18.27
N ASP A 30 -15.47 47.37 19.55
CA ASP A 30 -16.55 46.77 20.35
C ASP A 30 -17.50 47.84 20.92
N VAL A 31 -18.63 47.39 21.46
CA VAL A 31 -19.66 48.27 22.05
C VAL A 31 -19.18 49.05 23.28
N GLN A 32 -17.99 48.73 23.82
CA GLN A 32 -17.34 49.43 24.92
C GLN A 32 -16.26 50.40 24.44
N GLY A 33 -16.09 50.55 23.11
CA GLY A 33 -15.10 51.43 22.48
C GLY A 33 -13.68 50.87 22.42
N ARG A 34 -13.46 49.58 22.75
CA ARG A 34 -12.15 48.94 22.63
C ARG A 34 -11.91 48.57 21.18
N GLN A 35 -10.69 48.70 20.73
CA GLN A 35 -10.30 48.48 19.35
C GLN A 35 -9.32 47.32 19.20
N VAL A 36 -9.48 46.53 18.14
CA VAL A 36 -8.53 45.51 17.71
C VAL A 36 -8.30 45.61 16.22
N THR A 37 -7.06 45.63 15.78
CA THR A 37 -6.68 45.59 14.36
C THR A 37 -6.51 44.14 13.94
N ALA A 38 -7.40 43.68 13.09
CA ALA A 38 -7.45 42.27 12.70
C ALA A 38 -8.07 42.10 11.31
N THR A 39 -7.82 40.99 10.68
CA THR A 39 -8.41 40.54 9.40
C THR A 39 -9.67 39.72 9.69
N PHE A 40 -10.74 39.95 8.94
CA PHE A 40 -11.96 39.13 9.00
C PHE A 40 -11.68 37.73 8.44
N VAL A 41 -12.10 36.70 9.18
CA VAL A 41 -11.95 35.31 8.74
C VAL A 41 -13.30 34.74 8.33
N ASN A 42 -14.24 34.63 9.26
CA ASN A 42 -15.61 34.17 8.99
C ASN A 42 -16.60 34.55 10.13
N ILE A 43 -17.87 34.19 9.93
CA ILE A 43 -18.91 34.18 10.97
C ILE A 43 -19.33 32.74 11.18
N GLU A 44 -19.23 32.23 12.41
CA GLU A 44 -19.62 30.88 12.82
C GLU A 44 -20.82 30.94 13.77
N GLY A 45 -22.01 30.73 13.24
CA GLY A 45 -23.26 30.91 14.01
C GLY A 45 -23.48 32.37 14.40
N GLU A 46 -23.44 32.69 15.69
CA GLU A 46 -23.56 34.05 16.23
C GLU A 46 -22.19 34.71 16.53
N ASP A 47 -21.08 33.99 16.34
CA ASP A 47 -19.74 34.45 16.63
C ASP A 47 -19.00 34.93 15.38
N ILE A 48 -18.18 35.97 15.55
CA ILE A 48 -17.22 36.42 14.53
C ILE A 48 -15.83 35.88 14.87
N VAL A 49 -15.08 35.50 13.85
CA VAL A 49 -13.68 35.06 13.94
C VAL A 49 -12.80 36.08 13.23
N LEU A 50 -11.86 36.66 13.97
CA LEU A 50 -10.89 37.64 13.49
C LEU A 50 -9.47 37.11 13.72
N GLN A 51 -8.54 37.43 12.80
CA GLN A 51 -7.13 37.09 12.90
C GLN A 51 -6.27 38.35 13.07
N THR A 52 -5.51 38.45 14.17
CA THR A 52 -4.57 39.54 14.42
C THR A 52 -3.27 39.36 13.61
N ALA A 53 -2.47 40.43 13.49
CA ALA A 53 -1.24 40.42 12.68
C ALA A 53 -0.17 39.41 13.16
N ASP A 54 -0.24 39.01 14.44
CA ASP A 54 0.59 37.94 15.05
C ASP A 54 0.05 36.51 14.76
N GLY A 55 -1.03 36.38 13.97
CA GLY A 55 -1.63 35.13 13.59
C GLY A 55 -2.60 34.53 14.61
N GLN A 56 -2.86 35.17 15.72
CA GLN A 56 -3.79 34.67 16.73
C GLN A 56 -5.25 34.84 16.24
N MET A 57 -6.06 33.82 16.50
CA MET A 57 -7.47 33.80 16.18
C MET A 57 -8.28 34.25 17.40
N HIS A 58 -9.12 35.26 17.23
CA HIS A 58 -10.04 35.75 18.22
C HIS A 58 -11.46 35.45 17.85
N ARG A 59 -12.19 34.68 18.67
CA ARG A 59 -13.58 34.34 18.51
C ARG A 59 -14.41 34.96 19.63
N PHE A 60 -15.46 35.69 19.23
CA PHE A 60 -16.39 36.29 20.18
C PHE A 60 -17.74 36.62 19.49
N ALA A 61 -18.81 36.75 20.27
CA ALA A 61 -20.12 37.03 19.76
C ALA A 61 -20.15 38.30 18.90
N LEU A 62 -20.69 38.20 17.68
CA LEU A 62 -20.82 39.30 16.71
C LEU A 62 -21.52 40.54 17.33
N THR A 63 -22.44 40.31 18.25
CA THR A 63 -23.17 41.37 18.98
C THR A 63 -22.28 42.22 19.90
N ARG A 64 -21.04 41.81 20.17
CA ARG A 64 -20.09 42.60 20.91
C ARG A 64 -19.42 43.70 20.09
N LEU A 65 -19.55 43.70 18.78
CA LEU A 65 -19.04 44.74 17.90
C LEU A 65 -20.06 45.87 17.74
N THR A 66 -19.59 47.07 17.34
CA THR A 66 -20.48 48.18 16.97
C THR A 66 -21.42 47.79 15.81
N PRO A 67 -22.59 48.41 15.68
CA PRO A 67 -23.51 48.13 14.58
C PRO A 67 -22.90 48.27 13.19
N GLU A 68 -21.95 49.19 13.02
CA GLU A 68 -21.21 49.40 11.78
C GLU A 68 -20.32 48.24 11.45
N ASP A 69 -19.56 47.71 12.43
CA ASP A 69 -18.70 46.57 12.26
C ASP A 69 -19.46 45.26 12.12
N GLN A 70 -20.62 45.11 12.78
CA GLN A 70 -21.51 43.99 12.54
C GLN A 70 -22.07 43.98 11.09
N THR A 71 -22.44 45.16 10.58
CA THR A 71 -22.95 45.31 9.21
C THR A 71 -21.86 45.00 8.19
N PHE A 72 -20.63 45.48 8.45
CA PHE A 72 -19.47 45.18 7.63
C PHE A 72 -19.17 43.69 7.66
N ALA A 73 -19.09 43.04 8.82
CA ALA A 73 -18.83 41.59 8.93
C ALA A 73 -19.89 40.76 8.17
N LYS A 74 -21.17 41.13 8.26
CA LYS A 74 -22.25 40.43 7.53
C LYS A 74 -22.22 40.70 6.02
N SER A 75 -21.64 41.81 5.57
CA SER A 75 -21.48 42.11 4.14
C SER A 75 -20.28 41.39 3.51
N GLN A 76 -19.34 40.95 4.32
CA GLN A 76 -18.20 40.14 3.84
C GLN A 76 -18.74 38.75 3.50
N LYS A 77 -18.53 38.30 2.26
CA LYS A 77 -18.63 36.86 1.99
C LYS A 77 -17.61 36.18 2.93
N PRO A 78 -17.99 35.11 3.65
CA PRO A 78 -17.00 34.31 4.33
C PRO A 78 -15.86 34.11 3.34
N ALA A 79 -14.63 34.36 3.75
CA ALA A 79 -13.52 33.77 3.04
C ALA A 79 -13.89 32.28 3.03
N GLU A 80 -14.45 31.80 1.91
CA GLU A 80 -14.38 30.39 1.68
C GLU A 80 -12.93 30.11 2.01
N THR A 81 -12.70 29.28 3.03
CA THR A 81 -11.53 28.43 3.06
C THR A 81 -11.67 27.61 1.79
N ALA A 82 -11.50 28.29 0.67
CA ALA A 82 -11.02 27.69 -0.52
C ALA A 82 -9.78 26.98 -0.02
N ALA A 83 -9.84 25.66 0.08
CA ALA A 83 -8.64 24.90 -0.19
C ALA A 83 -8.10 25.61 -1.43
N THR A 84 -7.19 26.54 -1.20
CA THR A 84 -6.60 27.37 -2.24
C THR A 84 -6.02 26.34 -3.18
N ALA A 85 -6.73 26.09 -4.28
CA ALA A 85 -6.14 25.47 -5.43
C ALA A 85 -4.90 26.32 -5.66
N VAL A 86 -3.76 25.79 -5.23
CA VAL A 86 -2.46 26.33 -5.63
C VAL A 86 -2.60 26.40 -7.13
N PRO A 87 -2.35 27.55 -7.76
CA PRO A 87 -2.36 27.59 -9.19
C PRO A 87 -1.50 26.43 -9.65
N ASP A 88 -2.05 25.53 -10.42
CA ASP A 88 -1.34 24.45 -11.15
C ASP A 88 -0.29 25.04 -12.12
N ALA A 89 0.18 26.25 -11.85
CA ALA A 89 0.99 27.04 -12.76
C ALA A 89 2.34 26.40 -13.10
N ALA A 90 2.84 25.49 -12.27
CA ALA A 90 4.05 24.73 -12.58
C ALA A 90 3.76 23.46 -13.39
N LEU A 91 2.52 22.96 -13.36
CA LEU A 91 2.10 21.74 -14.06
C LEU A 91 0.74 21.91 -14.77
N ALA A 92 0.18 23.13 -14.81
CA ALA A 92 -1.06 23.45 -15.50
C ALA A 92 -0.90 23.17 -17.00
N GLY A 93 -1.66 22.23 -17.51
CA GLY A 93 -1.61 21.81 -18.90
C GLY A 93 -0.56 20.73 -19.21
N PHE A 94 0.09 20.13 -18.19
CA PHE A 94 0.99 19.02 -18.39
C PHE A 94 0.21 17.78 -18.84
N THR A 95 0.30 17.45 -20.13
CA THR A 95 -0.15 16.17 -20.65
C THR A 95 1.00 15.20 -20.55
N TYR A 96 0.89 14.19 -19.68
CA TYR A 96 1.93 13.21 -19.49
C TYR A 96 2.14 12.36 -20.76
N ALA A 97 3.38 12.23 -21.15
CA ALA A 97 3.84 11.20 -22.08
C ALA A 97 5.09 10.54 -21.48
N LYS A 98 5.30 9.24 -21.69
CA LYS A 98 6.46 8.51 -21.15
C LYS A 98 7.80 9.22 -21.45
N SER A 99 7.91 9.84 -22.61
CA SER A 99 9.07 10.65 -23.03
C SER A 99 9.26 11.95 -22.22
N SER A 100 8.25 12.39 -21.48
CA SER A 100 8.31 13.61 -20.65
C SER A 100 8.56 13.34 -19.16
N ALA A 101 8.83 12.10 -18.78
CA ALA A 101 9.10 11.73 -17.39
C ALA A 101 10.24 12.54 -16.76
N GLY A 102 11.33 12.76 -17.51
CA GLY A 102 12.47 13.58 -17.08
C GLY A 102 12.13 15.05 -16.86
N LEU A 103 11.21 15.63 -17.64
CA LEU A 103 10.75 17.02 -17.44
C LEU A 103 9.90 17.13 -16.17
N ALA A 104 9.03 16.17 -15.94
CA ALA A 104 8.23 16.10 -14.72
C ALA A 104 9.12 15.91 -13.48
N ALA A 105 10.13 15.03 -13.56
CA ALA A 105 11.11 14.80 -12.51
C ALA A 105 11.87 16.11 -12.17
N ALA A 106 12.35 16.83 -13.17
CA ALA A 106 13.01 18.13 -12.97
C ALA A 106 12.10 19.20 -12.35
N GLY A 107 10.78 19.12 -12.63
CA GLY A 107 9.78 19.96 -11.96
C GLY A 107 9.65 19.64 -10.47
N ILE A 108 9.62 18.35 -10.13
CA ILE A 108 9.62 17.88 -8.73
C ILE A 108 10.90 18.31 -8.01
N ASP A 109 12.06 18.16 -8.63
CA ASP A 109 13.35 18.56 -8.04
C ASP A 109 13.38 20.07 -7.69
N LYS A 110 12.79 20.92 -8.54
CA LYS A 110 12.66 22.36 -8.22
C LYS A 110 11.81 22.60 -6.97
N LEU A 111 10.73 21.85 -6.80
CA LEU A 111 9.86 21.95 -5.62
C LEU A 111 10.57 21.45 -4.35
N VAL A 112 11.35 20.38 -4.46
CA VAL A 112 12.18 19.89 -3.34
C VAL A 112 13.22 20.94 -2.95
N ALA A 113 13.97 21.47 -3.92
CA ALA A 113 14.97 22.52 -3.68
C ALA A 113 14.33 23.79 -3.09
N GLY A 114 13.17 24.21 -3.63
CA GLY A 114 12.38 25.33 -3.10
C GLY A 114 11.92 25.08 -1.66
N GLY A 115 11.49 23.88 -1.33
CA GLY A 115 11.09 23.48 0.03
C GLY A 115 12.26 23.51 1.02
N ILE A 116 13.46 23.12 0.62
CA ILE A 116 14.67 23.25 1.45
C ILE A 116 14.89 24.72 1.83
N ILE A 117 14.78 25.64 0.87
CA ILE A 117 14.99 27.07 1.11
C ILE A 117 13.86 27.67 1.95
N LYS A 118 12.60 27.34 1.61
CA LYS A 118 11.42 28.00 2.18
C LYS A 118 11.00 27.41 3.54
N HIS A 119 11.16 26.12 3.74
CA HIS A 119 10.65 25.41 4.93
C HIS A 119 11.79 24.88 5.81
N ALA A 120 12.78 24.15 5.24
CA ALA A 120 13.82 23.51 6.00
C ALA A 120 14.76 24.52 6.68
N ASN A 121 15.36 25.43 5.91
CA ASN A 121 16.40 26.31 6.44
C ASN A 121 15.89 27.30 7.50
N PRO A 122 14.68 27.90 7.37
CA PRO A 122 14.11 28.69 8.46
C PRO A 122 13.80 27.89 9.72
N ALA A 123 13.35 26.62 9.60
CA ALA A 123 13.11 25.75 10.76
C ALA A 123 14.43 25.41 11.47
N ARG A 124 15.45 24.99 10.71
CA ARG A 124 16.80 24.67 11.24
C ARG A 124 17.47 25.87 11.89
N ALA A 125 17.31 27.06 11.34
CA ALA A 125 17.85 28.29 11.93
C ALA A 125 17.27 28.57 13.31
N LYS A 126 15.97 28.28 13.54
CA LYS A 126 15.34 28.42 14.86
C LYS A 126 15.90 27.44 15.89
N GLU A 127 16.38 26.28 15.43
CA GLU A 127 16.99 25.24 16.27
C GLU A 127 18.51 25.37 16.37
N GLY A 128 19.11 26.42 15.77
CA GLY A 128 20.56 26.65 15.77
C GLY A 128 21.35 25.64 14.89
N LEU A 129 20.66 24.94 13.98
CA LEU A 129 21.26 23.95 13.08
C LEU A 129 21.77 24.62 11.79
N PRO A 130 22.83 24.11 11.17
CA PRO A 130 23.33 24.62 9.90
C PRO A 130 22.31 24.42 8.77
N PRO A 131 22.25 25.35 7.80
CA PRO A 131 21.33 25.24 6.68
C PRO A 131 21.68 24.03 5.78
N ILE A 132 20.65 23.42 5.21
CA ILE A 132 20.80 22.44 4.11
C ILE A 132 21.19 23.19 2.85
N LYS A 133 22.31 22.82 2.23
CA LYS A 133 22.86 23.52 1.04
C LYS A 133 22.14 23.14 -0.24
N GLY A 134 21.44 22.02 -0.29
CA GLY A 134 20.75 21.47 -1.45
C GLY A 134 20.67 19.95 -1.39
N PHE A 135 20.64 19.31 -2.55
CA PHE A 135 20.68 17.84 -2.61
C PHE A 135 22.03 17.30 -2.13
N ASN A 136 22.02 16.08 -1.61
CA ASN A 136 23.24 15.31 -1.39
C ASN A 136 23.98 15.09 -2.72
N ALA A 137 25.22 14.62 -2.65
CA ALA A 137 25.98 14.27 -3.87
C ALA A 137 25.20 13.23 -4.70
N VAL A 138 25.35 13.27 -6.01
CA VAL A 138 24.79 12.22 -6.87
C VAL A 138 25.51 10.91 -6.57
N MET A 139 24.74 9.86 -6.30
CA MET A 139 25.29 8.53 -6.05
C MET A 139 26.06 8.00 -7.27
N ASN A 140 27.06 7.17 -7.04
CA ASN A 140 27.76 6.46 -8.10
C ASN A 140 26.87 5.36 -8.73
N ASP A 141 27.34 4.73 -9.80
CA ASP A 141 26.56 3.73 -10.53
C ASP A 141 26.40 2.40 -9.78
N GLU A 142 27.36 2.05 -8.92
CA GLU A 142 27.28 0.86 -8.07
C GLU A 142 26.18 1.01 -7.02
N GLN A 143 26.11 2.16 -6.37
CA GLN A 143 25.03 2.49 -5.42
C GLN A 143 23.68 2.59 -6.15
N PHE A 144 23.65 3.21 -7.33
CA PHE A 144 22.41 3.38 -8.10
C PHE A 144 21.82 2.03 -8.52
N VAL A 145 22.61 1.14 -9.11
CA VAL A 145 22.07 -0.16 -9.57
C VAL A 145 21.50 -0.96 -8.42
N ARG A 146 22.18 -0.99 -7.27
CA ARG A 146 21.70 -1.67 -6.07
C ARG A 146 20.39 -1.08 -5.57
N ARG A 147 20.32 0.26 -5.39
CA ARG A 147 19.13 0.93 -4.89
C ARG A 147 17.92 0.73 -5.79
N VAL A 148 18.09 0.96 -7.10
CA VAL A 148 16.96 0.89 -8.04
C VAL A 148 16.41 -0.53 -8.16
N TYR A 149 17.25 -1.57 -8.10
CA TYR A 149 16.78 -2.96 -8.04
C TYR A 149 15.97 -3.24 -6.77
N LEU A 150 16.47 -2.82 -5.61
CA LEU A 150 15.76 -3.00 -4.35
C LEU A 150 14.43 -2.24 -4.31
N ASP A 151 14.38 -1.01 -4.81
CA ASP A 151 13.16 -0.19 -4.75
C ASP A 151 12.12 -0.55 -5.81
N VAL A 152 12.56 -0.94 -7.00
CA VAL A 152 11.64 -1.24 -8.11
C VAL A 152 11.20 -2.70 -8.09
N ILE A 153 12.15 -3.64 -7.95
CA ILE A 153 11.83 -5.07 -8.05
C ILE A 153 12.02 -5.85 -6.76
N GLY A 154 12.47 -5.20 -5.67
CA GLY A 154 12.49 -5.77 -4.32
C GLY A 154 13.61 -6.79 -4.06
N ARG A 155 14.69 -6.79 -4.84
CA ARG A 155 15.87 -7.65 -4.64
C ARG A 155 17.14 -6.95 -5.09
N ILE A 156 18.29 -7.44 -4.67
CA ILE A 156 19.56 -7.00 -5.24
C ILE A 156 19.68 -7.45 -6.71
N PRO A 157 20.42 -6.73 -7.56
CA PRO A 157 20.77 -7.25 -8.88
C PRO A 157 21.67 -8.49 -8.74
N SER A 158 21.54 -9.44 -9.66
CA SER A 158 22.47 -10.57 -9.77
C SER A 158 23.86 -10.10 -10.20
N TYR A 159 24.85 -10.98 -10.14
CA TYR A 159 26.19 -10.71 -10.66
C TYR A 159 26.17 -10.23 -12.11
N ASP A 160 25.43 -10.93 -12.98
CA ASP A 160 25.37 -10.60 -14.41
C ASP A 160 24.65 -9.28 -14.66
N GLU A 161 23.55 -9.00 -13.94
CA GLU A 161 22.82 -7.74 -14.03
C GLU A 161 23.67 -6.56 -13.57
N THR A 162 24.39 -6.71 -12.46
CA THR A 162 25.34 -5.70 -11.97
C THR A 162 26.42 -5.41 -13.00
N LEU A 163 27.04 -6.46 -13.52
CA LEU A 163 28.15 -6.34 -14.46
C LEU A 163 27.71 -5.72 -15.79
N ALA A 164 26.53 -6.11 -16.30
CA ALA A 164 25.96 -5.56 -17.51
C ALA A 164 25.68 -4.05 -17.37
N PHE A 165 25.13 -3.61 -16.24
CA PHE A 165 24.88 -2.19 -16.00
C PHE A 165 26.15 -1.37 -15.86
N LEU A 166 27.14 -1.86 -15.10
CA LEU A 166 28.40 -1.14 -14.85
C LEU A 166 29.23 -1.01 -16.13
N LYS A 167 29.19 -2.00 -17.01
CA LYS A 167 29.88 -1.96 -18.33
C LYS A 167 29.18 -1.08 -19.37
N ASN A 168 27.91 -0.73 -19.14
CA ASN A 168 27.17 0.10 -20.07
C ASN A 168 27.65 1.57 -19.98
N GLY A 169 28.24 2.10 -21.05
CA GLY A 169 28.72 3.48 -21.13
C GLY A 169 27.70 4.51 -21.64
N ALA A 170 26.42 4.11 -21.86
CA ALA A 170 25.40 5.02 -22.37
C ALA A 170 25.01 6.09 -21.32
N ALA A 171 24.90 7.34 -21.73
CA ALA A 171 24.57 8.46 -20.85
C ALA A 171 23.15 8.32 -20.22
N ASP A 172 22.24 7.64 -20.90
CA ASP A 172 20.86 7.42 -20.46
C ASP A 172 20.62 6.04 -19.80
N LYS A 173 21.71 5.34 -19.44
CA LYS A 173 21.63 3.97 -18.90
C LYS A 173 20.76 3.86 -17.64
N ARG A 174 20.76 4.89 -16.77
CA ARG A 174 19.94 4.90 -15.54
C ARG A 174 18.45 4.96 -15.86
N ALA A 175 18.04 5.85 -16.74
CA ALA A 175 16.64 5.98 -17.16
C ALA A 175 16.17 4.70 -17.87
N LYS A 176 17.00 4.12 -18.76
CA LYS A 176 16.70 2.84 -19.42
C LYS A 176 16.58 1.68 -18.45
N LEU A 177 17.42 1.64 -17.41
CA LEU A 177 17.32 0.61 -16.38
C LEU A 177 16.03 0.77 -15.58
N ILE A 178 15.66 1.98 -15.17
CA ILE A 178 14.38 2.26 -14.53
C ILE A 178 13.22 1.73 -15.39
N ASP A 179 13.21 2.05 -16.69
CA ASP A 179 12.19 1.57 -17.62
C ASP A 179 12.13 0.05 -17.67
N GLN A 180 13.26 -0.61 -17.83
CA GLN A 180 13.36 -2.07 -17.89
C GLN A 180 12.84 -2.72 -16.61
N LEU A 181 13.20 -2.21 -15.45
CA LEU A 181 12.79 -2.78 -14.16
C LEU A 181 11.29 -2.57 -13.91
N LEU A 182 10.74 -1.39 -14.23
CA LEU A 182 9.31 -1.12 -14.10
C LEU A 182 8.46 -2.01 -15.01
N ASP A 183 8.97 -2.42 -16.16
CA ASP A 183 8.27 -3.30 -17.11
C ASP A 183 8.54 -4.79 -16.87
N SER A 184 9.23 -5.14 -15.75
CA SER A 184 9.60 -6.51 -15.41
C SER A 184 8.58 -7.21 -14.50
N GLU A 185 8.63 -8.56 -14.48
CA GLU A 185 7.88 -9.38 -13.51
C GLU A 185 8.34 -9.14 -12.06
N GLY A 186 9.59 -8.71 -11.88
CA GLY A 186 10.11 -8.32 -10.58
C GLY A 186 9.34 -7.15 -9.96
N TYR A 187 8.96 -6.16 -10.78
CA TYR A 187 8.09 -5.06 -10.35
C TYR A 187 6.72 -5.57 -9.90
N ASN A 188 6.09 -6.45 -10.68
CA ASN A 188 4.78 -7.00 -10.35
C ASN A 188 4.83 -7.71 -8.98
N SER A 189 5.85 -8.51 -8.74
CA SER A 189 6.08 -9.22 -7.50
C SER A 189 6.25 -8.27 -6.30
N HIS A 190 7.12 -7.28 -6.43
CA HIS A 190 7.41 -6.34 -5.34
C HIS A 190 6.26 -5.36 -5.08
N MET A 191 5.57 -4.92 -6.13
CA MET A 191 4.39 -4.05 -5.99
C MET A 191 3.22 -4.79 -5.36
N PHE A 192 3.02 -6.07 -5.70
CA PHE A 192 2.04 -6.91 -5.02
C PHE A 192 2.32 -6.99 -3.51
N ASN A 193 3.55 -7.26 -3.08
CA ASN A 193 3.91 -7.30 -1.65
C ASN A 193 3.55 -6.00 -0.93
N TYR A 194 3.84 -4.86 -1.55
CA TYR A 194 3.52 -3.54 -1.03
C TYR A 194 2.00 -3.33 -0.88
N LEU A 195 1.22 -3.62 -1.94
CA LEU A 195 -0.24 -3.50 -1.89
C LEU A 195 -0.86 -4.50 -0.93
N ALA A 196 -0.32 -5.72 -0.86
CA ALA A 196 -0.80 -6.74 0.07
C ALA A 196 -0.60 -6.34 1.53
N GLU A 197 0.48 -5.64 1.86
CA GLU A 197 0.68 -5.07 3.20
C GLU A 197 -0.32 -3.94 3.47
N MET A 198 -0.41 -2.96 2.59
CA MET A 198 -1.29 -1.80 2.72
C MET A 198 -2.77 -2.20 2.82
N LEU A 199 -3.21 -3.17 2.02
CA LEU A 199 -4.59 -3.66 1.96
C LEU A 199 -4.85 -4.85 2.90
N ARG A 200 -3.87 -5.27 3.69
CA ARG A 200 -3.96 -6.38 4.65
C ARG A 200 -4.38 -7.70 3.99
N ILE A 201 -3.88 -7.98 2.77
CA ILE A 201 -4.23 -9.18 2.00
C ILE A 201 -3.63 -10.43 2.65
N LYS A 202 -4.45 -11.43 2.91
CA LYS A 202 -4.07 -12.74 3.47
C LYS A 202 -4.58 -13.88 2.58
N ASN A 203 -3.90 -15.03 2.62
CA ASN A 203 -4.45 -16.26 2.02
C ASN A 203 -5.59 -16.88 2.83
N ASN A 204 -5.65 -16.61 4.14
CA ASN A 204 -6.74 -17.07 5.02
C ASN A 204 -7.44 -15.85 5.62
N LEU A 205 -8.76 -15.80 5.54
CA LEU A 205 -9.56 -14.77 6.18
C LEU A 205 -9.91 -15.24 7.61
N ASP A 206 -9.52 -14.46 8.61
CA ASP A 206 -9.63 -14.87 10.02
C ASP A 206 -11.08 -15.09 10.47
N GLN A 207 -12.01 -14.28 9.95
CA GLN A 207 -13.43 -14.29 10.33
C GLN A 207 -14.30 -15.15 9.40
N ALA A 208 -13.82 -15.44 8.21
CA ALA A 208 -14.50 -16.24 7.22
C ALA A 208 -13.72 -17.55 7.02
N ALA A 209 -14.39 -18.70 7.16
CA ALA A 209 -13.78 -20.01 6.93
C ALA A 209 -13.52 -20.25 5.43
N VAL A 210 -12.88 -19.28 4.74
CA VAL A 210 -12.61 -19.26 3.31
C VAL A 210 -11.18 -18.86 3.05
N ARG A 211 -10.51 -19.59 2.17
CA ARG A 211 -9.21 -19.16 1.62
C ARG A 211 -9.40 -18.01 0.64
N ALA A 212 -8.51 -17.04 0.70
CA ALA A 212 -8.54 -15.84 -0.14
C ALA A 212 -7.52 -15.88 -1.27
N ASP A 213 -7.17 -17.07 -1.75
CA ASP A 213 -6.24 -17.22 -2.89
C ASP A 213 -6.75 -16.50 -4.14
N ASP A 214 -8.06 -16.48 -4.37
CA ASP A 214 -8.67 -15.76 -5.50
C ASP A 214 -8.50 -14.24 -5.37
N TYR A 215 -8.53 -13.68 -4.14
CA TYR A 215 -8.23 -12.27 -3.90
C TYR A 215 -6.75 -11.96 -4.13
N VAL A 216 -5.85 -12.82 -3.64
CA VAL A 216 -4.41 -12.72 -3.88
C VAL A 216 -4.12 -12.73 -5.39
N ASN A 217 -4.68 -13.70 -6.11
CA ASN A 217 -4.50 -13.84 -7.55
C ASN A 217 -5.09 -12.65 -8.33
N TRP A 218 -6.27 -12.18 -7.91
CA TRP A 218 -6.89 -11.01 -8.51
C TRP A 218 -5.99 -9.77 -8.37
N MET A 219 -5.45 -9.51 -7.17
CA MET A 219 -4.56 -8.35 -6.96
C MET A 219 -3.26 -8.48 -7.76
N LYS A 220 -2.64 -9.68 -7.82
CA LYS A 220 -1.48 -9.93 -8.69
C LYS A 220 -1.79 -9.62 -10.15
N GLN A 221 -2.97 -10.00 -10.62
CA GLN A 221 -3.42 -9.71 -11.98
C GLN A 221 -3.58 -8.20 -12.21
N GLN A 222 -4.20 -7.45 -11.28
CA GLN A 222 -4.34 -6.00 -11.42
C GLN A 222 -2.98 -5.32 -11.56
N VAL A 223 -1.99 -5.73 -10.77
CA VAL A 223 -0.62 -5.20 -10.84
C VAL A 223 0.05 -5.58 -12.17
N SER A 224 -0.02 -6.84 -12.59
CA SER A 224 0.63 -7.33 -13.81
C SER A 224 0.07 -6.69 -15.08
N THR A 225 -1.22 -6.39 -15.09
CA THR A 225 -1.88 -5.68 -16.20
C THR A 225 -1.76 -4.15 -16.09
N ASN A 226 -1.04 -3.66 -15.08
CA ASN A 226 -0.85 -2.22 -14.80
C ASN A 226 -2.16 -1.44 -14.80
N ARG A 227 -3.17 -1.98 -14.12
CA ARG A 227 -4.48 -1.34 -14.06
C ARG A 227 -4.42 -0.05 -13.22
N PRO A 228 -5.09 1.05 -13.61
CA PRO A 228 -5.11 2.30 -12.85
C PRO A 228 -5.61 2.10 -11.41
N TRP A 229 -4.95 2.76 -10.45
CA TRP A 229 -5.27 2.61 -9.03
C TRP A 229 -6.71 2.93 -8.68
N ASN A 230 -7.28 3.97 -9.24
CA ASN A 230 -8.67 4.36 -9.02
C ASN A 230 -9.67 3.27 -9.49
N GLU A 231 -9.36 2.55 -10.57
CA GLU A 231 -10.20 1.44 -11.05
C GLU A 231 -10.10 0.22 -10.13
N ILE A 232 -8.88 -0.11 -9.66
CA ILE A 232 -8.67 -1.19 -8.70
C ILE A 232 -9.48 -0.95 -7.42
N VAL A 233 -9.41 0.28 -6.89
CA VAL A 233 -10.14 0.67 -5.67
C VAL A 233 -11.65 0.66 -5.90
N TYR A 234 -12.10 1.16 -7.04
CA TYR A 234 -13.52 1.13 -7.41
C TYR A 234 -14.06 -0.31 -7.40
N ASP A 235 -13.36 -1.22 -8.05
CA ASP A 235 -13.79 -2.63 -8.11
C ASP A 235 -13.82 -3.29 -6.73
N MET A 236 -12.84 -3.02 -5.85
CA MET A 236 -12.85 -3.55 -4.50
C MET A 236 -14.06 -3.07 -3.68
N LEU A 237 -14.45 -1.82 -3.83
CA LEU A 237 -15.58 -1.22 -3.08
C LEU A 237 -16.94 -1.64 -3.63
N THR A 238 -17.02 -1.93 -4.93
CA THR A 238 -18.28 -2.30 -5.61
C THR A 238 -18.41 -3.79 -5.89
N ALA A 239 -17.46 -4.60 -5.40
CA ALA A 239 -17.46 -6.03 -5.64
C ALA A 239 -18.75 -6.69 -5.16
N GLU A 240 -19.27 -7.61 -5.98
CA GLU A 240 -20.45 -8.43 -5.69
C GLU A 240 -20.13 -9.90 -5.92
N GLY A 241 -20.91 -10.77 -5.31
CA GLY A 241 -20.82 -12.19 -5.46
C GLY A 241 -19.77 -12.85 -4.58
N LYS A 242 -19.48 -14.10 -4.90
CA LYS A 242 -18.49 -14.92 -4.20
C LYS A 242 -17.08 -14.59 -4.67
N MET A 243 -16.10 -14.68 -3.76
CA MET A 243 -14.71 -14.29 -4.04
C MET A 243 -14.07 -15.07 -5.19
N TRP A 244 -14.43 -16.35 -5.40
CA TRP A 244 -13.89 -17.16 -6.51
C TRP A 244 -14.53 -16.85 -7.88
N HIS A 245 -15.63 -16.10 -7.91
CA HIS A 245 -16.18 -15.51 -9.14
C HIS A 245 -15.68 -14.07 -9.35
N ASN A 246 -15.43 -13.37 -8.25
CA ASN A 246 -14.96 -11.98 -8.27
C ASN A 246 -13.94 -11.79 -7.13
N GLY A 247 -12.65 -11.89 -7.45
CA GLY A 247 -11.58 -11.79 -6.45
C GLY A 247 -11.57 -10.48 -5.67
N ALA A 248 -12.07 -9.38 -6.25
CA ALA A 248 -12.19 -8.08 -5.59
C ALA A 248 -13.07 -8.13 -4.33
N ALA A 249 -14.04 -9.07 -4.25
CA ALA A 249 -14.90 -9.28 -3.07
C ALA A 249 -14.09 -9.61 -1.80
N GLY A 250 -12.86 -10.10 -1.96
CA GLY A 250 -11.94 -10.36 -0.86
C GLY A 250 -11.66 -9.13 0.01
N TYR A 251 -11.70 -7.92 -0.55
CA TYR A 251 -11.53 -6.67 0.20
C TYR A 251 -12.60 -6.46 1.27
N LEU A 252 -13.87 -6.67 0.92
CA LEU A 252 -14.99 -6.54 1.86
C LEU A 252 -15.05 -7.75 2.81
N LEU A 253 -14.75 -8.97 2.31
CA LEU A 253 -14.73 -10.18 3.12
C LEU A 253 -13.56 -10.22 4.11
N ARG A 254 -12.50 -9.44 3.88
CA ARG A 254 -11.36 -9.31 4.80
C ARG A 254 -11.80 -8.89 6.21
N ASP A 255 -12.76 -8.00 6.31
CA ASP A 255 -13.33 -7.49 7.54
C ASP A 255 -14.76 -8.02 7.75
N PHE A 256 -14.97 -9.30 7.42
CA PHE A 256 -16.26 -9.97 7.56
C PHE A 256 -16.86 -9.78 8.97
N GLY A 257 -18.10 -9.31 9.03
CA GLY A 257 -18.79 -9.01 10.28
C GLY A 257 -18.41 -7.66 10.93
N MET A 258 -17.43 -6.93 10.38
CA MET A 258 -16.93 -5.66 10.89
C MET A 258 -17.00 -4.54 9.81
N PRO A 259 -18.19 -4.18 9.30
CA PRO A 259 -18.33 -3.22 8.20
C PRO A 259 -17.86 -1.80 8.56
N LEU A 260 -17.97 -1.41 9.83
CA LEU A 260 -17.50 -0.09 10.29
C LEU A 260 -15.98 -0.03 10.32
N ASP A 261 -15.30 -1.10 10.75
CA ASP A 261 -13.84 -1.19 10.69
C ASP A 261 -13.34 -1.22 9.24
N ASN A 262 -14.06 -1.91 8.33
CA ASN A 262 -13.74 -1.87 6.91
C ASN A 262 -13.82 -0.45 6.35
N LEU A 263 -14.87 0.32 6.71
CA LEU A 263 -14.99 1.72 6.32
C LEU A 263 -13.85 2.58 6.90
N ALA A 264 -13.55 2.47 8.19
CA ALA A 264 -12.46 3.22 8.82
C ALA A 264 -11.12 2.93 8.12
N ASN A 265 -10.81 1.65 7.88
CA ASN A 265 -9.62 1.25 7.13
C ASN A 265 -9.63 1.78 5.68
N THR A 266 -10.80 1.82 5.04
CA THR A 266 -10.97 2.37 3.68
C THR A 266 -10.59 3.85 3.64
N LEU A 267 -11.08 4.64 4.58
CA LEU A 267 -10.76 6.08 4.65
C LEU A 267 -9.28 6.30 4.99
N THR A 268 -8.73 5.51 5.90
CA THR A 268 -7.30 5.57 6.27
C THR A 268 -6.38 5.23 5.09
N VAL A 269 -6.68 4.15 4.37
CA VAL A 269 -5.81 3.69 3.26
C VAL A 269 -5.90 4.62 2.07
N PHE A 270 -7.13 5.00 1.66
CA PHE A 270 -7.35 5.67 0.39
C PHE A 270 -7.42 7.20 0.49
N LEU A 271 -7.83 7.73 1.64
CA LEU A 271 -7.94 9.18 1.85
C LEU A 271 -6.93 9.73 2.87
N GLY A 272 -6.14 8.86 3.51
CA GLY A 272 -5.20 9.29 4.55
C GLY A 272 -5.91 10.01 5.70
N THR A 273 -7.05 9.47 6.13
CA THR A 273 -7.88 10.05 7.19
C THR A 273 -8.18 8.98 8.23
N ASP A 274 -7.65 9.15 9.42
CA ASP A 274 -7.88 8.24 10.53
C ASP A 274 -9.16 8.62 11.28
N VAL A 275 -10.21 7.87 11.07
CA VAL A 275 -11.55 8.12 11.64
C VAL A 275 -12.02 7.01 12.58
N ALA A 276 -11.15 6.09 12.98
CA ALA A 276 -11.54 4.94 13.80
C ALA A 276 -12.22 5.38 15.12
N CYS A 277 -11.79 6.46 15.74
CA CYS A 277 -12.41 7.01 16.95
C CYS A 277 -13.87 7.46 16.72
N ALA A 278 -14.18 7.92 15.50
CA ALA A 278 -15.52 8.43 15.18
C ALA A 278 -16.60 7.33 15.11
N GLN A 279 -16.22 6.05 15.19
CA GLN A 279 -17.19 4.97 15.36
C GLN A 279 -17.95 5.06 16.69
N CYS A 280 -17.29 5.49 17.77
CA CYS A 280 -17.83 5.44 19.14
C CYS A 280 -18.13 6.83 19.72
N HIS A 281 -17.43 7.88 19.28
CA HIS A 281 -17.60 9.27 19.74
C HIS A 281 -17.03 10.25 18.75
N ASP A 282 -17.32 11.54 18.85
CA ASP A 282 -16.67 12.57 18.05
C ASP A 282 -15.16 12.48 18.19
N HIS A 283 -14.45 12.65 17.08
CA HIS A 283 -13.01 12.47 17.05
C HIS A 283 -12.32 13.51 17.96
N PRO A 284 -11.42 13.11 18.88
CA PRO A 284 -10.87 14.03 19.90
C PRO A 284 -9.88 15.06 19.34
N PHE A 285 -9.33 14.83 18.16
CA PHE A 285 -8.25 15.67 17.59
C PHE A 285 -8.51 16.09 16.13
N ALA A 286 -9.65 15.73 15.55
CA ALA A 286 -10.01 16.08 14.18
C ALA A 286 -11.51 16.45 14.12
N ASP A 287 -11.90 17.20 13.10
CA ASP A 287 -13.26 17.70 12.94
C ASP A 287 -14.23 16.62 12.40
N TRP A 288 -14.19 15.41 13.00
CA TRP A 288 -15.05 14.30 12.65
C TRP A 288 -16.05 14.02 13.77
N THR A 289 -17.34 14.12 13.46
CA THR A 289 -18.40 13.70 14.37
C THR A 289 -18.74 12.22 14.18
N GLN A 290 -19.23 11.58 15.23
CA GLN A 290 -19.77 10.22 15.16
C GLN A 290 -20.85 10.12 14.10
N LYS A 291 -21.75 11.11 13.99
CA LYS A 291 -22.80 11.15 12.97
C LYS A 291 -22.26 11.16 11.55
N GLN A 292 -21.23 11.96 11.27
CA GLN A 292 -20.59 12.01 9.95
C GLN A 292 -19.99 10.65 9.56
N PHE A 293 -19.41 9.92 10.52
CA PHE A 293 -18.94 8.58 10.30
C PHE A 293 -20.08 7.63 9.89
N TYR A 294 -21.23 7.69 10.58
CA TYR A 294 -22.40 6.87 10.27
C TYR A 294 -23.09 7.33 8.97
N GLU A 295 -23.04 8.60 8.60
CA GLU A 295 -23.48 9.09 7.30
C GLU A 295 -22.69 8.44 6.14
N LEU A 296 -21.37 8.27 6.28
CA LEU A 296 -20.55 7.50 5.33
C LEU A 296 -20.82 6.01 5.41
N ALA A 297 -20.97 5.44 6.60
CA ALA A 297 -21.27 4.01 6.79
C ALA A 297 -22.61 3.63 6.12
N SER A 298 -23.53 4.57 5.98
CA SER A 298 -24.84 4.35 5.37
C SER A 298 -24.78 4.00 3.88
N PHE A 299 -23.69 4.30 3.19
CA PHE A 299 -23.46 3.82 1.82
C PHE A 299 -23.29 2.31 1.74
N PHE A 300 -22.92 1.66 2.85
CA PHE A 300 -22.76 0.21 2.98
C PHE A 300 -23.91 -0.44 3.77
N GLY A 301 -24.89 0.34 4.21
CA GLY A 301 -25.98 -0.13 5.06
C GLY A 301 -26.88 -1.21 4.43
N ALA A 302 -26.94 -1.25 3.10
CA ALA A 302 -27.65 -2.26 2.34
C ALA A 302 -26.79 -3.51 2.03
N THR A 303 -25.49 -3.47 2.28
CA THR A 303 -24.56 -4.52 1.91
C THR A 303 -24.52 -5.63 2.95
N THR A 304 -24.64 -6.86 2.52
CA THR A 304 -24.40 -8.04 3.33
C THR A 304 -23.21 -8.81 2.81
N THR A 305 -22.39 -9.32 3.72
CA THR A 305 -21.25 -10.18 3.40
C THR A 305 -21.58 -11.65 3.54
N ARG A 306 -22.85 -11.97 3.74
CA ARG A 306 -23.38 -13.32 3.86
C ARG A 306 -24.77 -13.35 3.21
N GLY A 307 -24.87 -13.98 2.06
CA GLY A 307 -26.06 -14.02 1.21
C GLY A 307 -27.32 -14.66 1.82
N ASN A 308 -27.21 -15.25 3.00
CA ASN A 308 -28.36 -15.81 3.69
C ASN A 308 -28.18 -15.67 5.22
N ARG A 309 -28.53 -14.48 5.79
CA ARG A 309 -28.49 -14.21 7.24
C ARG A 309 -29.42 -15.07 8.08
N GLY A 310 -30.27 -15.82 7.45
CA GLY A 310 -31.11 -16.73 8.20
C GLY A 310 -30.44 -18.05 8.40
N GLY A 311 -29.44 -18.24 9.24
CA GLY A 311 -28.83 -19.51 9.58
C GLY A 311 -29.29 -20.72 8.73
N MET A 312 -28.80 -21.88 8.78
CA MET A 312 -29.37 -23.00 8.00
C MET A 312 -30.89 -23.07 8.21
N ARG A 313 -31.66 -22.26 7.45
CA ARG A 313 -33.12 -22.22 7.57
C ARG A 313 -33.71 -23.33 6.69
N GLY A 314 -34.43 -24.23 7.29
CA GLY A 314 -35.28 -25.22 6.63
C GLY A 314 -34.53 -26.02 5.58
N GLY A 315 -34.56 -25.59 4.34
CA GLY A 315 -34.02 -26.34 3.22
C GLY A 315 -32.53 -26.66 3.24
N GLN A 316 -31.67 -25.78 3.83
CA GLN A 316 -30.24 -26.08 3.94
C GLN A 316 -29.96 -27.05 5.09
N ALA A 317 -30.71 -26.98 6.19
CA ALA A 317 -30.62 -27.94 7.29
C ALA A 317 -31.07 -29.31 6.81
N ASP A 318 -32.15 -29.39 6.05
CA ASP A 318 -32.69 -30.65 5.49
C ASP A 318 -31.71 -31.22 4.43
N LEU A 319 -31.09 -30.35 3.58
CA LEU A 319 -30.08 -30.76 2.64
C LEU A 319 -28.86 -31.35 3.36
N MET A 320 -28.40 -30.70 4.43
CA MET A 320 -27.27 -31.20 5.24
C MET A 320 -27.60 -32.53 5.87
N ALA A 321 -28.77 -32.65 6.52
CA ALA A 321 -29.22 -33.90 7.16
C ALA A 321 -29.35 -35.05 6.12
N SER A 322 -29.91 -34.75 4.95
CA SER A 322 -30.02 -35.71 3.84
C SER A 322 -28.66 -36.13 3.30
N THR A 323 -27.69 -35.17 3.24
CA THR A 323 -26.34 -35.44 2.77
C THR A 323 -25.56 -36.29 3.78
N GLU A 324 -25.69 -36.02 5.06
CA GLU A 324 -25.12 -36.82 6.15
C GLU A 324 -25.68 -38.25 6.12
N ALA A 325 -26.99 -38.41 6.01
CA ALA A 325 -27.64 -39.72 5.97
C ALA A 325 -27.23 -40.55 4.72
N LEU A 326 -27.04 -39.88 3.60
CA LEU A 326 -26.55 -40.53 2.36
C LEU A 326 -25.10 -41.01 2.53
N ALA A 327 -24.25 -40.20 3.14
CA ALA A 327 -22.86 -40.54 3.41
C ALA A 327 -22.70 -41.69 4.38
N GLU A 328 -23.56 -41.75 5.43
CA GLU A 328 -23.59 -42.83 6.40
C GLU A 328 -23.91 -44.18 5.74
N LYS A 329 -24.90 -44.20 4.83
CA LYS A 329 -25.23 -45.39 4.06
C LYS A 329 -24.06 -45.87 3.18
N GLY A 330 -23.19 -44.92 2.80
CA GLY A 330 -21.96 -45.21 2.03
C GLY A 330 -20.78 -45.64 2.90
N GLY A 331 -20.93 -45.78 4.22
CA GLY A 331 -19.88 -46.22 5.15
C GLY A 331 -18.87 -45.14 5.55
N ALA A 332 -19.20 -43.86 5.37
CA ALA A 332 -18.33 -42.76 5.77
C ALA A 332 -18.29 -42.55 7.29
N ASP A 333 -17.12 -42.14 7.81
CA ASP A 333 -16.99 -41.66 9.18
C ASP A 333 -17.73 -40.31 9.33
N LEU A 334 -18.91 -40.35 9.93
CA LEU A 334 -19.79 -39.18 10.07
C LEU A 334 -19.17 -38.06 10.89
N LYS A 335 -18.37 -38.38 11.90
CA LYS A 335 -17.77 -37.35 12.77
C LYS A 335 -16.79 -36.48 11.98
N ARG A 336 -15.97 -37.12 11.18
CA ARG A 336 -14.96 -36.45 10.31
C ARG A 336 -15.61 -35.76 9.13
N LEU A 337 -16.62 -36.40 8.52
CA LEU A 337 -17.34 -35.83 7.38
C LEU A 337 -18.15 -34.60 7.77
N ARG A 338 -18.84 -34.61 8.94
CA ARG A 338 -19.76 -33.55 9.34
C ARG A 338 -19.10 -32.18 9.44
N ASN A 339 -17.94 -32.10 10.07
CA ASN A 339 -17.21 -30.83 10.19
C ASN A 339 -16.72 -30.32 8.82
N GLY A 340 -16.11 -31.19 8.00
CA GLY A 340 -15.63 -30.82 6.68
C GLY A 340 -16.76 -30.38 5.75
N LEU A 341 -17.87 -31.11 5.75
CA LEU A 341 -19.06 -30.79 4.96
C LEU A 341 -19.70 -29.47 5.41
N ARG A 342 -19.81 -29.23 6.71
CA ARG A 342 -20.31 -27.97 7.25
C ARG A 342 -19.44 -26.79 6.81
N ASN A 343 -18.13 -26.93 6.89
CA ASN A 343 -17.20 -25.90 6.41
C ASN A 343 -17.31 -25.66 4.91
N PHE A 344 -17.41 -26.73 4.12
CA PHE A 344 -17.59 -26.64 2.67
C PHE A 344 -18.88 -25.90 2.28
N VAL A 345 -20.01 -26.29 2.87
CA VAL A 345 -21.30 -25.62 2.62
C VAL A 345 -21.28 -24.20 3.21
N GLY A 346 -20.70 -24.03 4.41
CA GLY A 346 -20.56 -22.73 5.08
C GLY A 346 -19.76 -21.72 4.26
N ALA A 347 -18.68 -22.15 3.63
CA ALA A 347 -17.87 -21.30 2.76
C ALA A 347 -18.69 -20.67 1.62
N ASN A 348 -19.65 -21.43 1.07
CA ASN A 348 -20.53 -20.97 0.00
C ASN A 348 -21.59 -19.95 0.44
N SER A 349 -21.71 -19.66 1.73
CA SER A 349 -22.56 -18.58 2.24
C SER A 349 -21.88 -17.20 2.26
N TYR A 350 -20.57 -17.13 2.04
CA TYR A 350 -19.84 -15.87 1.94
C TYR A 350 -20.02 -15.27 0.55
N ASP A 351 -20.98 -14.35 0.47
CA ASP A 351 -21.43 -13.74 -0.78
C ASP A 351 -21.75 -12.27 -0.52
N ILE A 352 -21.18 -11.37 -1.32
CA ILE A 352 -21.42 -9.94 -1.20
C ILE A 352 -22.67 -9.60 -2.00
N VAL A 353 -23.70 -9.18 -1.30
CA VAL A 353 -25.00 -8.84 -1.90
C VAL A 353 -25.53 -7.54 -1.33
N ASP A 354 -25.99 -6.64 -2.16
CA ASP A 354 -26.75 -5.47 -1.75
C ASP A 354 -28.24 -5.82 -1.67
N THR A 355 -28.87 -5.40 -0.59
CA THR A 355 -30.29 -5.69 -0.31
C THR A 355 -31.07 -4.41 -0.07
N ASP A 356 -32.38 -4.44 -0.30
CA ASP A 356 -33.31 -3.33 -0.04
C ASP A 356 -33.76 -3.16 1.41
N LYS A 357 -33.29 -4.07 2.30
CA LYS A 357 -33.88 -4.25 3.65
C LYS A 357 -33.05 -3.68 4.79
N ASN A 358 -31.81 -3.32 4.55
CA ASN A 358 -30.90 -2.87 5.61
C ASN A 358 -30.64 -1.37 5.48
N GLY A 359 -30.77 -0.67 6.59
CA GLY A 359 -30.33 0.70 6.74
C GLY A 359 -29.31 0.79 7.87
N THR A 360 -28.51 1.82 7.88
CA THR A 360 -27.63 2.16 8.99
C THR A 360 -28.43 2.95 10.01
N VAL A 361 -28.26 2.63 11.29
CA VAL A 361 -28.84 3.36 12.42
C VAL A 361 -27.74 3.84 13.35
N LEU A 362 -28.00 4.91 14.08
CA LEU A 362 -27.09 5.38 15.12
C LEU A 362 -26.95 4.33 16.22
N PRO A 363 -25.78 4.18 16.84
CA PRO A 363 -25.53 3.18 17.87
C PRO A 363 -26.38 3.42 19.12
N HIS A 364 -26.56 2.40 19.94
CA HIS A 364 -27.42 2.44 21.14
C HIS A 364 -26.89 3.40 22.21
N ASP A 365 -25.60 3.73 22.17
CA ASP A 365 -24.91 4.63 23.10
C ASP A 365 -24.65 6.03 22.51
N TYR A 366 -25.33 6.39 21.40
CA TYR A 366 -25.27 7.72 20.81
C TYR A 366 -25.76 8.77 21.82
N LYS A 367 -24.89 9.74 22.18
CA LYS A 367 -25.13 10.66 23.30
C LYS A 367 -25.26 12.13 22.90
N TYR A 368 -25.16 12.45 21.61
CA TYR A 368 -25.25 13.84 21.13
C TYR A 368 -26.71 14.28 20.94
N LYS A 369 -26.94 15.59 21.01
CA LYS A 369 -28.29 16.18 21.02
C LYS A 369 -28.94 16.30 19.64
N ASP A 370 -28.18 16.10 18.57
CA ASP A 370 -28.59 16.28 17.18
C ASP A 370 -29.36 15.07 16.60
N ALA A 371 -29.40 13.95 17.32
CA ALA A 371 -30.18 12.76 16.98
C ALA A 371 -30.34 11.84 18.22
N LYS A 372 -31.08 10.73 18.06
CA LYS A 372 -31.31 9.73 19.13
C LYS A 372 -30.66 8.40 18.77
N PRO A 373 -30.30 7.58 19.79
CA PRO A 373 -29.94 6.20 19.57
C PRO A 373 -30.97 5.45 18.73
N GLY A 374 -30.53 4.71 17.72
CA GLY A 374 -31.39 3.96 16.83
C GLY A 374 -32.05 4.76 15.71
N ASP A 375 -31.86 6.08 15.64
CA ASP A 375 -32.35 6.87 14.51
C ASP A 375 -31.72 6.40 13.20
N PRO A 376 -32.49 6.28 12.11
CA PRO A 376 -31.95 5.92 10.80
C PRO A 376 -31.06 7.04 10.26
N VAL A 377 -29.91 6.66 9.70
CA VAL A 377 -28.93 7.57 9.12
C VAL A 377 -28.98 7.49 7.59
N ALA A 378 -29.22 8.62 6.95
CA ALA A 378 -29.16 8.70 5.49
C ALA A 378 -27.69 8.82 5.00
N PRO A 379 -27.33 8.21 3.87
CA PRO A 379 -25.99 8.36 3.30
C PRO A 379 -25.73 9.82 2.90
N LYS A 380 -24.54 10.32 3.23
CA LYS A 380 -24.11 11.66 2.91
C LYS A 380 -22.59 11.69 2.71
N PHE A 381 -22.15 12.40 1.67
CA PHE A 381 -20.72 12.66 1.48
C PHE A 381 -20.23 13.69 2.49
N VAL A 382 -19.08 13.41 3.08
CA VAL A 382 -18.40 14.26 4.05
C VAL A 382 -17.06 14.69 3.47
N MET A 383 -16.44 15.76 3.95
CA MET A 383 -15.16 16.35 3.55
C MET A 383 -15.18 17.02 2.18
N TRP A 384 -15.71 16.37 1.16
CA TRP A 384 -15.67 16.84 -0.22
C TRP A 384 -16.94 16.40 -0.95
N SER A 385 -17.43 17.24 -1.84
CA SER A 385 -18.56 16.93 -2.72
C SER A 385 -18.21 17.33 -4.15
N PRO A 386 -18.48 16.47 -5.14
CA PRO A 386 -18.24 16.80 -6.53
C PRO A 386 -19.12 18.00 -6.95
N GLN A 387 -18.54 18.92 -7.74
CA GLN A 387 -19.25 20.11 -8.22
C GLN A 387 -20.34 19.74 -9.24
N ASP A 388 -20.11 18.69 -10.02
CA ASP A 388 -21.10 18.17 -10.97
C ASP A 388 -22.17 17.33 -10.27
N LYS A 389 -23.18 18.01 -9.74
CA LYS A 389 -24.35 17.37 -9.14
C LYS A 389 -25.29 16.71 -10.16
N SER A 390 -25.02 16.84 -11.45
CA SER A 390 -25.84 16.24 -12.51
C SER A 390 -25.57 14.74 -12.68
N ASN A 391 -24.36 14.28 -12.31
CA ASN A 391 -23.98 12.87 -12.40
C ASN A 391 -24.88 12.00 -11.50
N PRO A 392 -25.59 11.00 -12.07
CA PRO A 392 -26.46 10.10 -11.29
C PRO A 392 -25.77 9.38 -10.14
N ALA A 393 -24.44 9.11 -10.26
CA ALA A 393 -23.64 8.46 -9.22
C ALA A 393 -23.62 9.25 -7.89
N TYR A 394 -23.81 10.58 -7.93
CA TYR A 394 -23.83 11.44 -6.74
C TYR A 394 -25.23 11.82 -6.28
N LYS A 395 -26.26 11.43 -7.02
CA LYS A 395 -27.65 11.63 -6.60
C LYS A 395 -28.00 10.58 -5.56
N GLN A 396 -28.01 11.01 -4.31
CA GLN A 396 -28.53 10.22 -3.19
C GLN A 396 -30.04 10.05 -3.34
N ASN A 397 -30.46 8.97 -3.95
CA ASN A 397 -31.87 8.67 -4.09
C ASN A 397 -32.19 7.49 -3.17
N LYS A 398 -33.04 7.71 -2.16
CA LYS A 398 -33.57 6.66 -1.28
C LYS A 398 -34.21 5.47 -2.03
N LYS A 399 -34.49 5.64 -3.32
CA LYS A 399 -35.03 4.58 -4.19
C LYS A 399 -33.97 3.75 -4.90
N ASN A 400 -32.65 4.09 -4.80
CA ASN A 400 -31.54 3.38 -5.45
C ASN A 400 -30.57 2.83 -4.39
N GLU A 401 -31.10 2.16 -3.36
CA GLU A 401 -30.28 1.55 -2.29
C GLU A 401 -29.28 0.53 -2.85
N GLU A 402 -29.62 -0.12 -3.96
CA GLU A 402 -28.76 -1.05 -4.70
C GLU A 402 -27.49 -0.42 -5.30
N LYS A 403 -27.37 0.92 -5.32
CA LYS A 403 -26.25 1.65 -5.94
C LYS A 403 -25.48 2.53 -4.97
N LEU A 404 -25.68 2.38 -3.68
CA LEU A 404 -25.04 3.24 -2.67
C LEU A 404 -23.51 3.02 -2.66
N ARG A 405 -23.04 1.78 -2.75
CA ARG A 405 -21.60 1.49 -2.81
C ARG A 405 -20.94 2.04 -4.07
N GLN A 406 -21.62 1.97 -5.21
CA GLN A 406 -21.16 2.56 -6.47
C GLN A 406 -21.02 4.07 -6.36
N SER A 407 -22.00 4.73 -5.69
CA SER A 407 -21.92 6.18 -5.43
C SER A 407 -20.74 6.53 -4.51
N PHE A 408 -20.54 5.75 -3.44
CA PHE A 408 -19.40 5.92 -2.54
C PHE A 408 -18.07 5.70 -3.27
N ALA A 409 -17.94 4.62 -4.04
CA ALA A 409 -16.74 4.31 -4.79
C ALA A 409 -16.40 5.40 -5.83
N SER A 410 -17.42 5.87 -6.56
CA SER A 410 -17.27 6.98 -7.53
C SER A 410 -16.83 8.28 -6.85
N TRP A 411 -17.37 8.58 -5.68
CA TRP A 411 -16.97 9.73 -4.87
C TRP A 411 -15.53 9.60 -4.37
N LEU A 412 -15.18 8.46 -3.81
CA LEU A 412 -13.86 8.22 -3.23
C LEU A 412 -12.76 8.26 -4.29
N THR A 413 -12.97 7.60 -5.44
CA THR A 413 -11.99 7.47 -6.52
C THR A 413 -12.02 8.60 -7.55
N HIS A 414 -12.86 9.63 -7.34
CA HIS A 414 -12.98 10.73 -8.27
C HIS A 414 -11.66 11.48 -8.44
N PRO A 415 -11.25 11.83 -9.67
CA PRO A 415 -9.99 12.55 -9.89
C PRO A 415 -9.88 13.87 -9.14
N ASP A 416 -11.03 14.55 -8.90
CA ASP A 416 -11.07 15.80 -8.15
C ASP A 416 -11.20 15.62 -6.64
N ASN A 417 -11.32 14.38 -6.15
CA ASN A 417 -11.21 14.13 -4.72
C ASN A 417 -9.81 14.54 -4.25
N PRO A 418 -9.68 15.58 -3.40
CA PRO A 418 -8.38 16.15 -3.07
C PRO A 418 -7.47 15.18 -2.31
N ARG A 419 -8.07 14.20 -1.63
CA ARG A 419 -7.34 13.26 -0.79
C ARG A 419 -6.88 12.00 -1.52
N PHE A 420 -7.69 11.48 -2.43
CA PHE A 420 -7.42 10.19 -3.08
C PHE A 420 -6.09 10.18 -3.84
N ALA A 421 -5.89 11.14 -4.75
CA ALA A 421 -4.63 11.27 -5.48
C ALA A 421 -3.45 11.59 -4.56
N MET A 422 -3.66 12.46 -3.58
CA MET A 422 -2.64 12.89 -2.62
C MET A 422 -2.14 11.74 -1.77
N THR A 423 -3.04 10.91 -1.26
CA THR A 423 -2.70 9.77 -0.39
C THR A 423 -1.85 8.74 -1.10
N ILE A 424 -2.27 8.30 -2.29
CA ILE A 424 -1.46 7.30 -3.04
C ILE A 424 -0.13 7.88 -3.51
N ALA A 425 -0.09 9.14 -3.94
CA ALA A 425 1.15 9.80 -4.34
C ALA A 425 2.13 9.93 -3.17
N ASN A 426 1.66 10.33 -1.98
CA ASN A 426 2.46 10.42 -0.76
C ASN A 426 2.97 9.05 -0.29
N ARG A 427 2.15 8.00 -0.41
CA ARG A 427 2.56 6.61 -0.09
C ARG A 427 3.62 6.07 -1.05
N LEU A 428 3.49 6.32 -2.35
CA LEU A 428 4.50 5.91 -3.34
C LEU A 428 5.80 6.73 -3.19
N TRP A 429 5.70 8.01 -2.81
CA TRP A 429 6.85 8.82 -2.44
C TRP A 429 7.56 8.24 -1.22
N LYS A 430 6.83 7.94 -0.14
CA LYS A 430 7.39 7.27 1.05
C LYS A 430 8.11 5.97 0.70
N ARG A 431 7.57 5.18 -0.22
CA ARG A 431 8.19 3.94 -0.67
C ARG A 431 9.59 4.19 -1.26
N ALA A 432 9.76 5.26 -2.05
CA ALA A 432 11.03 5.61 -2.69
C ALA A 432 12.02 6.28 -1.71
N PHE A 433 11.53 7.17 -0.85
CA PHE A 433 12.38 8.01 0.01
C PHE A 433 12.49 7.53 1.46
N GLY A 434 11.68 6.56 1.89
CA GLY A 434 11.62 6.05 3.26
C GLY A 434 10.68 6.82 4.17
N VAL A 435 10.30 8.04 3.82
CA VAL A 435 9.40 8.93 4.57
C VAL A 435 8.47 9.66 3.59
N GLY A 436 7.24 9.92 4.00
CA GLY A 436 6.27 10.70 3.23
C GLY A 436 6.52 12.21 3.32
N VAL A 437 5.97 12.96 2.37
CA VAL A 437 5.95 14.42 2.46
C VAL A 437 5.04 14.87 3.60
N ALA A 438 3.95 14.16 3.81
CA ALA A 438 3.10 14.26 4.99
C ALA A 438 3.17 12.95 5.78
N GLU A 439 3.44 13.03 7.07
CA GLU A 439 3.50 11.91 8.02
C GLU A 439 2.56 12.16 9.22
N PRO A 440 1.91 11.12 9.73
CA PRO A 440 1.88 9.77 9.19
C PRO A 440 1.05 9.69 7.89
N VAL A 441 1.44 8.82 6.95
CA VAL A 441 0.73 8.67 5.66
C VAL A 441 -0.71 8.17 5.82
N THR A 442 -1.08 7.71 6.99
CA THR A 442 -2.42 7.28 7.39
C THR A 442 -3.30 8.42 7.88
N ASN A 443 -2.70 9.58 8.16
CA ASN A 443 -3.42 10.77 8.61
C ASN A 443 -2.79 12.03 8.01
N ILE A 444 -3.33 12.49 6.89
CA ILE A 444 -2.92 13.71 6.18
C ILE A 444 -4.05 14.75 6.19
N ASP A 445 -4.83 14.81 7.28
CA ASP A 445 -6.01 15.67 7.38
C ASP A 445 -5.70 17.16 7.20
N ASP A 446 -4.50 17.58 7.56
CA ASP A 446 -4.01 18.93 7.30
C ASP A 446 -2.77 18.90 6.38
N PRO A 447 -2.98 18.96 5.03
CA PRO A 447 -1.86 18.96 4.07
C PRO A 447 -0.90 20.13 4.20
N GLU A 448 -1.34 21.24 4.83
CA GLU A 448 -0.47 22.41 5.04
C GLU A 448 0.59 22.16 6.12
N LYS A 449 0.40 21.15 6.97
CA LYS A 449 1.40 20.70 7.95
C LYS A 449 2.46 19.75 7.39
N ALA A 450 2.34 19.39 6.12
CA ALA A 450 3.36 18.59 5.46
C ALA A 450 4.73 19.29 5.49
N SER A 451 5.82 18.53 5.43
CA SER A 451 7.18 19.10 5.41
C SER A 451 7.40 20.02 4.20
N ASN A 452 6.70 19.75 3.10
CA ASN A 452 6.67 20.56 1.89
C ASN A 452 5.28 20.50 1.26
N PRO A 453 4.34 21.39 1.64
CA PRO A 453 2.96 21.38 1.14
C PRO A 453 2.86 21.53 -0.37
N GLU A 454 3.73 22.33 -0.97
CA GLU A 454 3.77 22.56 -2.42
C GLU A 454 4.15 21.28 -3.17
N LEU A 455 5.14 20.56 -2.65
CA LEU A 455 5.54 19.27 -3.20
C LEU A 455 4.40 18.25 -3.09
N LEU A 456 3.74 18.16 -1.94
CA LEU A 456 2.64 17.23 -1.73
C LEU A 456 1.49 17.46 -2.72
N LYS A 457 1.10 18.73 -2.95
CA LYS A 457 0.09 19.10 -3.92
C LYS A 457 0.51 18.79 -5.35
N ALA A 458 1.77 19.05 -5.69
CA ALA A 458 2.32 18.73 -7.01
C ALA A 458 2.36 17.21 -7.28
N LEU A 459 2.74 16.40 -6.30
CA LEU A 459 2.72 14.93 -6.42
C LEU A 459 1.29 14.41 -6.68
N ALA A 460 0.29 14.99 -6.01
CA ALA A 460 -1.11 14.66 -6.28
C ALA A 460 -1.53 15.06 -7.72
N ALA A 461 -1.09 16.22 -8.20
CA ALA A 461 -1.35 16.66 -9.58
C ALA A 461 -0.67 15.74 -10.61
N VAL A 462 0.58 15.33 -10.36
CA VAL A 462 1.29 14.33 -11.19
C VAL A 462 0.52 13.02 -11.22
N MET A 463 0.06 12.50 -10.08
CA MET A 463 -0.73 11.26 -10.02
C MET A 463 -2.00 11.36 -10.88
N LYS A 464 -2.69 12.50 -10.83
CA LYS A 464 -3.86 12.74 -11.70
C LYS A 464 -3.46 12.80 -13.19
N SER A 465 -2.36 13.46 -13.52
CA SER A 465 -1.89 13.58 -14.91
C SER A 465 -1.51 12.24 -15.55
N VAL A 466 -0.96 11.32 -14.76
CA VAL A 466 -0.70 9.94 -15.20
C VAL A 466 -1.94 9.03 -15.08
N LYS A 467 -3.13 9.59 -14.81
CA LYS A 467 -4.40 8.86 -14.71
C LYS A 467 -4.34 7.69 -13.71
N PHE A 468 -3.72 7.92 -12.56
CA PHE A 468 -3.54 6.92 -11.50
C PHE A 468 -2.71 5.69 -11.91
N ASP A 469 -1.92 5.80 -12.97
CA ASP A 469 -0.92 4.79 -13.32
C ASP A 469 0.25 4.87 -12.34
N MET A 470 0.29 3.88 -11.41
CA MET A 470 1.31 3.83 -10.36
C MET A 470 2.72 3.59 -10.92
N LYS A 471 2.84 2.86 -12.02
CA LYS A 471 4.11 2.58 -12.67
C LYS A 471 4.70 3.85 -13.27
N GLU A 472 3.87 4.62 -14.00
CA GLU A 472 4.31 5.87 -14.60
C GLU A 472 4.63 6.96 -13.55
N PHE A 473 3.85 7.03 -12.46
CA PHE A 473 4.20 7.90 -11.34
C PHE A 473 5.57 7.56 -10.75
N GLN A 474 5.85 6.27 -10.51
CA GLN A 474 7.14 5.83 -9.98
C GLN A 474 8.28 6.07 -10.99
N ARG A 475 8.03 5.95 -12.29
CA ARG A 475 8.99 6.31 -13.34
C ARG A 475 9.46 7.76 -13.18
N ILE A 476 8.55 8.69 -12.94
CA ILE A 476 8.87 10.09 -12.71
C ILE A 476 9.71 10.22 -11.43
N VAL A 477 9.27 9.62 -10.33
CA VAL A 477 9.95 9.71 -9.03
C VAL A 477 11.39 9.18 -9.09
N PHE A 478 11.62 8.01 -9.69
CA PHE A 478 12.95 7.41 -9.77
C PHE A 478 13.92 8.15 -10.71
N ASN A 479 13.40 8.99 -11.62
CA ASN A 479 14.20 9.86 -12.46
C ASN A 479 14.50 11.23 -11.82
N THR A 480 14.02 11.53 -10.60
CA THR A 480 14.37 12.77 -9.90
C THR A 480 15.85 12.79 -9.47
N HIS A 481 16.46 13.96 -9.45
CA HIS A 481 17.78 14.17 -8.87
C HIS A 481 17.77 13.84 -7.37
N ALA A 482 16.71 14.25 -6.67
CA ALA A 482 16.51 13.91 -5.26
C ALA A 482 16.61 12.41 -4.99
N TYR A 483 15.98 11.55 -5.82
CA TYR A 483 16.07 10.10 -5.67
C TYR A 483 17.47 9.55 -6.00
N GLN A 484 18.13 10.12 -7.00
CA GLN A 484 19.46 9.70 -7.45
C GLN A 484 20.61 10.31 -6.65
N SER A 485 20.31 11.05 -5.59
CA SER A 485 21.29 11.54 -4.61
C SER A 485 21.62 10.47 -3.58
N GLU A 486 22.80 10.57 -2.95
CA GLU A 486 23.22 9.70 -1.85
C GLU A 486 22.20 9.74 -0.70
N ALA A 487 22.06 8.61 0.00
CA ALA A 487 21.16 8.51 1.12
C ALA A 487 21.60 9.41 2.28
N THR A 488 20.64 10.03 2.95
CA THR A 488 20.88 10.75 4.20
C THR A 488 21.09 9.76 5.33
N THR A 489 22.24 9.87 5.98
CA THR A 489 22.64 9.03 7.13
C THR A 489 22.37 9.70 8.47
N GLU A 490 21.99 10.99 8.46
CA GLU A 490 21.60 11.72 9.67
C GLU A 490 20.36 11.06 10.29
N GLU A 491 20.40 10.80 11.57
CA GLU A 491 19.24 10.27 12.30
C GLU A 491 18.19 11.39 12.44
N ILE A 492 16.98 11.10 11.96
CA ILE A 492 15.87 12.05 12.02
C ILE A 492 15.01 11.66 13.22
N PRO A 493 14.83 12.54 14.20
CA PRO A 493 13.95 12.29 15.33
C PRO A 493 12.53 11.92 14.87
N MET A 494 11.87 11.03 15.58
CA MET A 494 10.51 10.63 15.28
C MET A 494 9.58 11.86 15.27
N GLY A 495 8.83 12.03 14.18
CA GLY A 495 7.93 13.18 14.00
C GLY A 495 8.61 14.45 13.49
N ALA A 496 9.93 14.50 13.37
CA ALA A 496 10.61 15.63 12.75
C ALA A 496 10.38 15.64 11.22
N PRO A 497 10.20 16.84 10.61
CA PRO A 497 10.02 16.96 9.19
C PRO A 497 11.30 16.61 8.43
N TYR A 498 11.14 15.92 7.28
CA TYR A 498 12.23 15.61 6.36
C TYR A 498 12.07 16.37 5.05
N TYR A 499 13.17 16.88 4.47
CA TYR A 499 13.13 17.83 3.36
C TYR A 499 13.77 17.30 2.07
N PHE A 500 14.04 16.01 1.98
CA PHE A 500 14.38 15.26 0.76
C PHE A 500 15.65 15.70 0.03
N GLN A 501 16.70 16.03 0.74
CA GLN A 501 18.04 16.23 0.14
C GLN A 501 18.58 14.97 -0.55
N GLY A 502 18.07 13.82 -0.20
CA GLY A 502 18.25 12.47 -0.76
C GLY A 502 17.25 11.53 -0.12
N PRO A 503 17.18 10.24 -0.47
CA PRO A 503 16.41 9.26 0.28
C PRO A 503 16.99 9.04 1.67
N GLN A 504 16.17 8.57 2.62
CA GLN A 504 16.68 8.11 3.92
C GLN A 504 17.39 6.77 3.77
N LEU A 505 18.49 6.60 4.50
CA LEU A 505 19.09 5.28 4.71
C LEU A 505 18.06 4.40 5.46
N ARG A 506 17.62 3.31 4.84
CA ARG A 506 16.59 2.46 5.40
C ARG A 506 16.96 0.98 5.32
N ARG A 507 16.52 0.23 6.32
CA ARG A 507 16.69 -1.22 6.32
C ARG A 507 15.79 -1.87 5.28
N MET A 508 16.27 -2.94 4.65
CA MET A 508 15.44 -3.79 3.79
C MET A 508 14.23 -4.33 4.55
N THR A 509 13.12 -4.49 3.86
CA THR A 509 11.98 -5.27 4.37
C THR A 509 12.34 -6.76 4.41
N ALA A 510 11.52 -7.55 5.11
CA ALA A 510 11.69 -9.00 5.13
C ALA A 510 11.65 -9.60 3.73
N GLU A 511 10.74 -9.11 2.89
CA GLU A 511 10.58 -9.54 1.50
C GLU A 511 11.81 -9.18 0.65
N GLN A 512 12.36 -7.97 0.81
CA GLN A 512 13.56 -7.55 0.09
C GLN A 512 14.79 -8.39 0.49
N ALA A 513 14.96 -8.67 1.77
CA ALA A 513 16.07 -9.50 2.25
C ALA A 513 15.95 -10.95 1.76
N TRP A 514 14.76 -11.55 1.86
CA TRP A 514 14.47 -12.89 1.35
C TRP A 514 14.68 -12.99 -0.15
N ASP A 515 14.10 -12.08 -0.93
CA ASP A 515 14.21 -12.09 -2.39
C ASP A 515 15.65 -11.85 -2.86
N SER A 516 16.45 -11.10 -2.06
CA SER A 516 17.89 -10.96 -2.30
C SER A 516 18.65 -12.27 -2.06
N TYR A 517 18.29 -13.04 -1.04
CA TYR A 517 18.83 -14.39 -0.86
C TYR A 517 18.42 -15.31 -2.01
N MET A 518 17.16 -15.23 -2.47
CA MET A 518 16.73 -16.00 -3.64
C MET A 518 17.52 -15.62 -4.89
N THR A 519 17.92 -14.36 -5.06
CA THR A 519 18.78 -13.94 -6.17
C THR A 519 20.15 -14.62 -6.10
N LEU A 520 20.78 -14.72 -4.93
CA LEU A 520 22.07 -15.36 -4.75
C LEU A 520 22.01 -16.89 -4.97
N VAL A 521 20.87 -17.50 -4.70
CA VAL A 521 20.66 -18.96 -4.84
C VAL A 521 20.21 -19.33 -6.26
N LEU A 522 19.24 -18.60 -6.83
CA LEU A 522 18.54 -18.95 -8.07
C LEU A 522 18.97 -18.10 -9.27
N GLY A 523 19.50 -16.92 -9.05
CA GLY A 523 19.86 -15.93 -10.07
C GLY A 523 18.71 -15.06 -10.52
N GLN A 524 17.69 -15.65 -11.11
CA GLN A 524 16.45 -14.97 -11.56
C GLN A 524 15.25 -15.61 -10.85
N PRO A 525 14.97 -15.19 -9.61
CA PRO A 525 13.91 -15.81 -8.80
C PRO A 525 12.50 -15.57 -9.37
N GLU A 526 12.31 -14.60 -10.26
CA GLU A 526 11.05 -14.34 -10.98
C GLU A 526 10.58 -15.51 -11.84
N GLU A 527 11.49 -16.36 -12.26
CA GLU A 527 11.19 -17.52 -13.11
C GLU A 527 10.54 -18.67 -12.33
N TYR A 528 10.57 -18.63 -11.01
CA TYR A 528 9.99 -19.65 -10.14
C TYR A 528 8.64 -19.20 -9.62
N LYS A 529 7.57 -19.88 -9.99
CA LYS A 529 6.19 -19.55 -9.64
C LYS A 529 5.60 -20.56 -8.68
N ALA A 530 4.72 -20.09 -7.80
CA ALA A 530 3.93 -20.97 -6.95
C ALA A 530 3.07 -21.91 -7.82
N PRO A 531 2.76 -23.12 -7.34
CA PRO A 531 1.74 -23.96 -7.95
C PRO A 531 0.39 -23.23 -8.01
N LEU A 532 -0.40 -23.49 -9.06
CA LEU A 532 -1.71 -22.85 -9.24
C LEU A 532 -2.64 -23.11 -8.05
N SER A 533 -3.12 -22.03 -7.45
CA SER A 533 -4.10 -22.05 -6.36
C SER A 533 -5.55 -21.83 -6.80
N ASP A 534 -5.78 -21.47 -8.07
CA ASP A 534 -7.11 -21.22 -8.64
C ASP A 534 -8.02 -22.47 -8.69
N LEU A 535 -7.43 -23.65 -8.61
CA LEU A 535 -8.17 -24.91 -8.48
C LEU A 535 -9.06 -24.98 -7.24
N TYR A 536 -8.68 -24.28 -6.16
CA TYR A 536 -9.45 -24.24 -4.92
C TYR A 536 -10.80 -23.56 -5.15
N GLY A 537 -10.81 -22.33 -5.66
CA GLY A 537 -12.04 -21.57 -5.90
C GLY A 537 -13.00 -22.29 -6.86
N LYS A 538 -12.46 -22.90 -7.94
CA LYS A 538 -13.26 -23.69 -8.87
C LYS A 538 -13.89 -24.94 -8.25
N SER A 539 -13.21 -25.57 -7.28
CA SER A 539 -13.67 -26.79 -6.63
C SER A 539 -14.68 -26.55 -5.51
N ILE A 540 -14.62 -25.40 -4.84
CA ILE A 540 -15.50 -25.09 -3.68
C ILE A 540 -16.89 -24.65 -4.12
N ASP A 541 -17.08 -24.22 -5.35
CA ASP A 541 -18.33 -23.59 -5.79
C ASP A 541 -19.55 -24.52 -5.71
N LEU A 542 -20.51 -24.08 -4.90
CA LEU A 542 -21.80 -24.73 -4.70
C LEU A 542 -22.90 -23.65 -4.75
N ASP A 543 -23.81 -23.78 -5.69
CA ASP A 543 -24.96 -22.89 -5.80
C ASP A 543 -26.03 -23.27 -4.77
N LEU A 544 -25.97 -22.62 -3.59
CA LEU A 544 -26.92 -22.82 -2.50
C LEU A 544 -28.32 -22.26 -2.78
N ALA A 545 -28.48 -21.43 -3.83
CA ALA A 545 -29.76 -20.89 -4.25
C ALA A 545 -30.49 -21.81 -5.24
N ASN A 546 -29.80 -22.81 -5.77
CA ASN A 546 -30.38 -23.74 -6.73
C ASN A 546 -31.41 -24.67 -6.06
N PRO A 547 -32.71 -24.58 -6.38
CA PRO A 547 -33.74 -25.40 -5.77
C PRO A 547 -33.64 -26.91 -6.15
N LYS A 548 -32.82 -27.24 -7.12
CA LYS A 548 -32.56 -28.62 -7.56
C LYS A 548 -31.31 -29.22 -6.93
N LEU A 549 -30.66 -28.48 -6.01
CA LEU A 549 -29.46 -28.97 -5.34
C LEU A 549 -29.85 -30.13 -4.39
N ASP A 550 -29.32 -31.32 -4.65
CA ASP A 550 -29.58 -32.52 -3.87
C ASP A 550 -28.35 -33.01 -3.09
N ALA A 551 -28.59 -33.91 -2.15
CA ALA A 551 -27.56 -34.48 -1.27
C ALA A 551 -26.44 -35.19 -2.05
N GLN A 552 -26.77 -35.85 -3.16
CA GLN A 552 -25.80 -36.59 -3.99
C GLN A 552 -24.84 -35.62 -4.69
N THR A 553 -25.36 -34.53 -5.21
CA THR A 553 -24.56 -33.44 -5.84
C THR A 553 -23.62 -32.80 -4.83
N VAL A 554 -24.11 -32.53 -3.60
CA VAL A 554 -23.27 -31.97 -2.53
C VAL A 554 -22.13 -32.91 -2.16
N LEU A 555 -22.40 -34.21 -1.95
CA LEU A 555 -21.36 -35.20 -1.66
C LEU A 555 -20.33 -35.35 -2.77
N MET A 556 -20.78 -35.40 -4.02
CA MET A 556 -19.90 -35.50 -5.17
C MET A 556 -18.97 -34.29 -5.28
N LYS A 557 -19.52 -33.08 -5.12
CA LYS A 557 -18.72 -31.84 -5.14
C LYS A 557 -17.80 -31.78 -3.92
N TYR A 558 -18.24 -32.15 -2.75
CA TYR A 558 -17.40 -32.22 -1.54
C TYR A 558 -16.23 -33.20 -1.70
N ALA A 559 -16.47 -34.38 -2.28
CA ALA A 559 -15.42 -35.35 -2.57
C ALA A 559 -14.40 -34.83 -3.59
N ALA A 560 -14.84 -34.11 -4.61
CA ALA A 560 -13.95 -33.44 -5.57
C ALA A 560 -13.14 -32.33 -4.89
N TYR A 561 -13.79 -31.49 -4.09
CA TYR A 561 -13.16 -30.43 -3.29
C TYR A 561 -12.08 -30.99 -2.36
N THR A 562 -12.36 -32.04 -1.59
CA THR A 562 -11.39 -32.62 -0.66
C THR A 562 -10.13 -33.15 -1.34
N LYS A 563 -10.27 -33.76 -2.53
CA LYS A 563 -9.10 -34.20 -3.34
C LYS A 563 -8.24 -33.03 -3.77
N ILE A 564 -8.86 -31.94 -4.23
CA ILE A 564 -8.13 -30.73 -4.65
C ILE A 564 -7.52 -30.05 -3.43
N ALA A 565 -8.26 -29.94 -2.34
CA ALA A 565 -7.82 -29.37 -1.11
C ALA A 565 -6.60 -30.11 -0.53
N GLN A 566 -6.59 -31.46 -0.56
CA GLN A 566 -5.41 -32.26 -0.19
C GLN A 566 -4.24 -32.01 -1.13
N LYS A 567 -4.47 -31.93 -2.45
CA LYS A 567 -3.44 -31.61 -3.43
C LYS A 567 -2.85 -30.22 -3.19
N VAL A 568 -3.69 -29.22 -2.97
CA VAL A 568 -3.25 -27.85 -2.65
C VAL A 568 -2.46 -27.82 -1.33
N ALA A 569 -2.90 -28.51 -0.30
CA ALA A 569 -2.18 -28.61 0.98
C ALA A 569 -0.79 -29.24 0.82
N ALA A 570 -0.68 -30.33 0.08
CA ALA A 570 0.60 -30.94 -0.25
C ALA A 570 1.49 -29.97 -1.06
N LEU A 571 0.90 -29.24 -1.98
CA LEU A 571 1.58 -28.24 -2.79
C LEU A 571 1.95 -26.96 -2.01
N THR A 572 1.20 -26.57 -0.98
CA THR A 572 1.46 -25.32 -0.22
C THR A 572 2.16 -25.53 1.12
N GLY A 573 2.51 -26.76 1.50
CA GLY A 573 3.15 -27.07 2.80
C GLY A 573 2.27 -26.71 4.01
N GLY A 574 1.06 -26.23 3.74
CA GLY A 574 0.06 -25.89 4.73
C GLY A 574 -0.94 -27.03 4.89
N GLY A 575 -1.06 -27.60 6.06
CA GLY A 575 -2.23 -28.41 6.37
C GLY A 575 -3.46 -27.54 6.09
N LEU A 576 -4.50 -28.15 5.52
CA LEU A 576 -5.80 -27.51 5.47
C LEU A 576 -6.27 -27.28 6.91
N ASP A 577 -6.12 -26.09 7.45
CA ASP A 577 -6.79 -25.66 8.69
C ASP A 577 -8.32 -25.57 8.52
N MET A 578 -8.86 -26.33 7.58
CA MET A 578 -10.30 -26.58 7.42
C MET A 578 -10.79 -27.78 8.22
N ALA A 579 -9.90 -28.56 8.85
CA ALA A 579 -10.25 -29.48 9.89
C ALA A 579 -10.00 -28.74 11.21
N GLY A 580 -11.09 -28.26 11.82
CA GLY A 580 -11.09 -27.47 13.04
C GLY A 580 -10.11 -27.97 14.08
N GLU A 581 -9.84 -27.13 15.07
CA GLU A 581 -8.90 -27.21 16.20
C GLU A 581 -8.60 -28.61 16.83
N ASP A 582 -9.30 -29.65 16.41
CA ASP A 582 -9.14 -31.01 16.88
C ASP A 582 -7.82 -31.72 16.47
N MET A 583 -7.03 -31.14 15.52
CA MET A 583 -5.71 -31.69 15.21
C MET A 583 -4.56 -31.17 16.09
N MET A 584 -4.77 -30.09 16.84
CA MET A 584 -3.73 -29.58 17.76
C MET A 584 -3.70 -30.28 19.12
N MET A 585 -4.72 -31.05 19.49
CA MET A 585 -4.82 -31.72 20.81
C MET A 585 -4.47 -33.21 20.83
N SER A 586 -4.14 -33.83 19.69
CA SER A 586 -3.59 -35.19 19.74
C SER A 586 -2.07 -35.14 19.73
N GLY A 587 -1.50 -35.27 20.91
CA GLY A 587 -0.08 -35.26 21.15
C GLY A 587 0.71 -36.21 20.26
N GLY A 588 1.85 -35.73 19.74
CA GLY A 588 3.05 -36.54 19.50
C GLY A 588 2.97 -37.68 18.50
N GLY A 589 2.03 -37.69 17.56
CA GLY A 589 2.02 -38.63 16.44
C GLY A 589 2.99 -38.13 15.35
N LYS A 590 4.14 -38.79 15.20
CA LYS A 590 5.01 -38.61 14.05
C LYS A 590 4.17 -38.68 12.77
N ALA A 591 4.18 -37.63 11.96
CA ALA A 591 3.61 -37.63 10.60
C ALA A 591 4.30 -38.73 9.77
N LYS A 592 3.73 -39.92 9.77
CA LYS A 592 4.24 -41.12 9.05
C LYS A 592 3.71 -41.26 7.63
N ASP A 593 2.82 -40.37 7.20
CA ASP A 593 2.26 -40.37 5.83
C ASP A 593 2.45 -39.00 5.16
N ALA A 594 3.63 -38.38 5.31
CA ALA A 594 4.07 -37.34 4.39
C ALA A 594 4.20 -38.00 3.01
N ALA A 595 3.51 -37.45 2.00
CA ALA A 595 3.73 -37.82 0.59
C ALA A 595 5.24 -37.88 0.32
N PRO A 596 5.71 -38.81 -0.52
CA PRO A 596 7.13 -39.00 -0.75
C PRO A 596 7.76 -37.66 -1.12
N ALA A 597 8.87 -37.33 -0.46
CA ALA A 597 9.62 -36.08 -0.60
C ALA A 597 10.10 -35.81 -2.05
N ASP A 598 9.89 -36.75 -2.96
CA ASP A 598 10.33 -36.75 -4.36
C ASP A 598 9.25 -36.39 -5.39
N ALA A 599 8.01 -36.08 -5.01
CA ALA A 599 7.07 -35.53 -5.97
C ALA A 599 7.54 -34.12 -6.32
N ALA A 600 8.22 -33.98 -7.48
CA ALA A 600 8.67 -32.70 -7.98
C ALA A 600 7.50 -31.73 -8.07
N LEU A 601 7.48 -30.72 -7.18
CA LEU A 601 6.48 -29.66 -7.22
C LEU A 601 6.72 -28.82 -8.47
N GLU A 602 5.75 -28.81 -9.38
CA GLU A 602 5.76 -27.93 -10.55
C GLU A 602 5.04 -26.62 -10.22
N GLY A 603 5.70 -25.50 -10.51
CA GLY A 603 5.10 -24.18 -10.46
C GLY A 603 4.06 -23.99 -11.57
N ALA A 604 3.30 -22.92 -11.52
CA ALA A 604 2.26 -22.57 -12.50
C ALA A 604 2.79 -22.49 -13.94
N ASN A 605 4.08 -22.26 -14.12
CA ASN A 605 4.77 -22.19 -15.41
C ASN A 605 5.48 -23.50 -15.81
N GLY A 606 5.21 -24.62 -15.14
CA GLY A 606 5.84 -25.92 -15.41
C GLY A 606 7.30 -26.05 -14.92
N LYS A 607 7.87 -25.03 -14.27
CA LYS A 607 9.22 -25.07 -13.72
C LYS A 607 9.22 -25.77 -12.36
N LYS A 608 10.20 -26.63 -12.11
CA LYS A 608 10.33 -27.31 -10.82
C LYS A 608 10.57 -26.30 -9.68
N VAL A 609 9.75 -26.35 -8.64
CA VAL A 609 9.95 -25.57 -7.41
C VAL A 609 11.03 -26.26 -6.56
N LEU A 610 12.11 -25.55 -6.30
CA LEU A 610 13.18 -26.04 -5.46
C LEU A 610 12.83 -25.88 -3.96
N GLN A 611 13.40 -26.72 -3.11
CA GLN A 611 13.20 -26.69 -1.67
C GLN A 611 14.53 -26.82 -0.93
N TYR A 612 14.62 -26.19 0.23
CA TYR A 612 15.77 -26.33 1.15
C TYR A 612 15.28 -26.25 2.60
N GLY A 613 15.64 -27.23 3.42
CA GLY A 613 15.25 -27.27 4.83
C GLY A 613 13.71 -27.20 5.06
N GLY A 614 12.92 -27.72 4.12
CA GLY A 614 11.46 -27.68 4.16
C GLY A 614 10.85 -26.37 3.63
N ASN A 615 11.65 -25.36 3.33
CA ASN A 615 11.20 -24.10 2.75
C ASN A 615 11.28 -24.14 1.22
N ARG A 616 10.31 -23.55 0.55
CA ARG A 616 10.32 -23.38 -0.90
C ARG A 616 11.15 -22.19 -1.31
N LEU A 617 11.96 -22.39 -2.33
CA LEU A 617 12.81 -21.34 -2.89
C LEU A 617 12.02 -20.57 -3.94
N LEU A 618 11.15 -19.71 -3.46
CA LEU A 618 10.28 -18.83 -4.25
C LEU A 618 10.40 -17.39 -3.73
N ARG A 619 10.05 -16.43 -4.56
CA ARG A 619 9.92 -15.04 -4.11
C ARG A 619 8.85 -14.90 -3.03
N ALA A 620 9.02 -13.90 -2.18
CA ALA A 620 8.07 -13.60 -1.10
C ALA A 620 6.62 -13.47 -1.58
N SER A 621 6.40 -12.92 -2.78
CA SER A 621 5.06 -12.80 -3.38
C SER A 621 4.43 -14.14 -3.80
N GLU A 622 5.24 -15.19 -3.96
CA GLU A 622 4.82 -16.53 -4.35
C GLU A 622 4.65 -17.48 -3.16
N LEU A 623 5.02 -17.01 -1.98
CA LEU A 623 4.84 -17.72 -0.70
C LEU A 623 3.50 -17.33 -0.06
N PRO A 624 3.02 -18.08 0.95
CA PRO A 624 1.81 -17.73 1.72
C PRO A 624 1.85 -16.30 2.27
N GLN A 625 0.69 -15.65 2.32
CA GLN A 625 0.54 -14.28 2.79
C GLN A 625 -0.31 -14.20 4.06
N PRO A 626 0.26 -13.85 5.22
CA PRO A 626 1.69 -13.86 5.54
C PRO A 626 2.24 -15.27 5.74
N GLU A 627 3.58 -15.39 5.79
CA GLU A 627 4.22 -16.64 6.19
C GLU A 627 4.08 -16.90 7.69
N ARG A 628 4.22 -18.17 8.06
CA ARG A 628 4.10 -18.63 9.47
C ARG A 628 5.37 -18.32 10.26
N GLY A 629 5.23 -18.22 11.57
CA GLY A 629 6.38 -18.15 12.49
C GLY A 629 7.36 -19.30 12.28
N GLY A 630 8.66 -19.00 12.35
CA GLY A 630 9.76 -19.91 12.02
C GLY A 630 10.22 -19.86 10.56
N HIS A 631 9.48 -19.22 9.67
CA HIS A 631 9.97 -18.86 8.34
C HIS A 631 10.72 -17.53 8.41
N PHE A 632 11.80 -17.38 7.65
CA PHE A 632 12.63 -16.17 7.62
C PHE A 632 11.80 -14.88 7.46
N LEU A 633 10.81 -14.88 6.59
CA LEU A 633 9.95 -13.70 6.35
C LEU A 633 9.24 -13.24 7.63
N ALA A 634 8.56 -14.15 8.34
CA ALA A 634 7.85 -13.84 9.57
C ALA A 634 8.80 -13.37 10.67
N ASP A 635 9.91 -14.08 10.86
CA ASP A 635 10.89 -13.79 11.90
C ASP A 635 11.66 -12.48 11.61
N PHE A 636 11.83 -12.12 10.34
CA PHE A 636 12.53 -10.90 9.92
C PHE A 636 11.64 -9.64 9.90
N GLY A 637 10.35 -9.77 10.18
CA GLY A 637 9.44 -8.64 10.36
C GLY A 637 8.45 -8.41 9.22
N GLN A 638 8.11 -9.45 8.44
CA GLN A 638 6.99 -9.39 7.51
C GLN A 638 5.72 -8.96 8.23
N SER A 639 4.91 -8.11 7.60
CA SER A 639 3.63 -7.70 8.13
C SER A 639 2.72 -8.92 8.39
N PRO A 640 2.16 -9.07 9.61
CA PRO A 640 1.16 -10.09 9.88
C PRO A 640 -0.18 -9.81 9.18
N ARG A 641 -0.27 -8.74 8.40
CA ARG A 641 -1.46 -8.31 7.66
C ARG A 641 -2.70 -8.04 8.54
N MET A 642 -2.47 -7.72 9.81
CA MET A 642 -3.55 -7.33 10.74
C MET A 642 -3.80 -5.82 10.71
N LEU A 643 -2.73 -5.05 10.61
CA LEU A 643 -2.73 -3.59 10.58
C LEU A 643 -2.24 -3.08 9.22
N ILE A 644 -2.69 -1.88 8.86
CA ILE A 644 -2.17 -1.14 7.71
C ILE A 644 -0.70 -0.79 8.01
N ASP A 645 0.17 -1.03 7.03
CA ASP A 645 1.62 -0.78 7.16
C ASP A 645 2.24 -1.47 8.40
N GLY A 646 1.80 -2.69 8.70
CA GLY A 646 2.15 -3.44 9.91
C GLY A 646 3.50 -4.16 9.87
N GLY A 647 4.30 -4.02 8.82
CA GLY A 647 5.64 -4.58 8.71
C GLY A 647 6.66 -3.85 9.59
N SER A 648 7.62 -4.57 10.15
CA SER A 648 8.67 -4.00 11.00
C SER A 648 10.00 -3.89 10.26
N ARG A 649 10.56 -2.68 10.25
CA ARG A 649 11.95 -2.44 9.81
C ARG A 649 12.91 -2.23 10.99
N ILE A 650 12.40 -2.30 12.21
CA ILE A 650 13.22 -2.17 13.42
C ILE A 650 13.99 -3.46 13.61
N GLY A 651 15.33 -3.37 13.68
CA GLY A 651 16.18 -4.51 13.93
C GLY A 651 16.05 -5.03 15.37
N ASN A 652 16.04 -6.35 15.53
CA ASN A 652 16.06 -7.00 16.83
C ASN A 652 17.07 -8.15 16.85
N VAL A 653 17.43 -8.63 18.04
CA VAL A 653 18.41 -9.71 18.21
C VAL A 653 18.02 -11.01 17.49
N PRO A 654 16.77 -11.51 17.57
CA PRO A 654 16.35 -12.69 16.83
C PRO A 654 16.59 -12.60 15.32
N GLN A 655 16.38 -11.43 14.72
CA GLN A 655 16.63 -11.23 13.27
C GLN A 655 18.11 -11.31 12.92
N VAL A 656 18.99 -10.74 13.76
CA VAL A 656 20.45 -10.87 13.58
C VAL A 656 20.85 -12.33 13.68
N LEU A 657 20.35 -13.04 14.67
CA LEU A 657 20.64 -14.49 14.84
C LEU A 657 20.12 -15.32 13.67
N ALA A 658 18.94 -14.99 13.12
CA ALA A 658 18.39 -15.66 11.93
C ALA A 658 19.28 -15.44 10.70
N MET A 659 19.88 -14.26 10.53
CA MET A 659 20.85 -13.99 9.46
C MET A 659 22.17 -14.73 9.66
N MET A 660 22.65 -14.81 10.91
CA MET A 660 23.95 -15.41 11.20
C MET A 660 23.94 -16.95 11.16
N ASN A 661 22.83 -17.58 11.60
CA ASN A 661 22.78 -19.03 11.87
C ASN A 661 21.51 -19.70 11.29
N GLY A 662 20.63 -18.96 10.62
CA GLY A 662 19.36 -19.47 10.10
C GLY A 662 19.52 -20.33 8.84
N GLY A 663 18.46 -21.06 8.49
CA GLY A 663 18.42 -21.89 7.27
C GLY A 663 18.67 -21.14 5.97
N ALA A 664 18.33 -19.83 5.94
CA ALA A 664 18.60 -18.98 4.78
C ALA A 664 20.11 -18.78 4.54
N GLN A 665 20.88 -18.59 5.61
CA GLN A 665 22.35 -18.49 5.53
C GLN A 665 22.98 -19.82 5.09
N GLN A 666 22.53 -20.95 5.66
CA GLN A 666 23.05 -22.28 5.28
C GLN A 666 22.81 -22.56 3.79
N MET A 667 21.65 -22.19 3.26
CA MET A 667 21.32 -22.33 1.84
C MET A 667 22.29 -21.56 0.93
N LEU A 668 22.71 -20.35 1.34
CA LEU A 668 23.65 -19.53 0.56
C LEU A 668 25.04 -20.12 0.51
N THR A 669 25.46 -20.83 1.56
CA THR A 669 26.79 -21.47 1.64
C THR A 669 26.85 -22.86 1.01
N GLU A 670 25.75 -23.37 0.50
CA GLU A 670 25.70 -24.62 -0.27
C GLU A 670 26.36 -24.46 -1.64
N ARG A 671 27.20 -25.46 -2.02
CA ARG A 671 27.88 -25.46 -3.34
C ARG A 671 26.94 -25.47 -4.55
N THR A 672 25.69 -25.84 -4.35
CA THR A 672 24.66 -25.86 -5.39
C THR A 672 24.06 -24.47 -5.67
N SER A 673 24.28 -23.49 -4.80
CA SER A 673 23.82 -22.11 -4.98
C SER A 673 24.47 -21.46 -6.20
N LEU A 674 23.75 -20.53 -6.85
CA LEU A 674 24.27 -19.87 -8.05
C LEU A 674 25.54 -19.05 -7.75
N ILE A 675 25.63 -18.45 -6.58
CA ILE A 675 26.82 -17.66 -6.19
C ILE A 675 28.07 -18.53 -6.20
N PHE A 676 28.01 -19.78 -5.71
CA PHE A 676 29.16 -20.69 -5.78
C PHE A 676 29.51 -21.12 -7.21
N ARG A 677 28.50 -21.36 -8.03
CA ARG A 677 28.72 -21.64 -9.47
C ARG A 677 29.41 -20.47 -10.18
N ALA A 678 29.04 -19.22 -9.85
CA ALA A 678 29.70 -18.04 -10.38
C ALA A 678 31.15 -17.91 -9.90
N ILE A 679 31.41 -18.20 -8.63
CA ILE A 679 32.76 -18.25 -8.04
C ILE A 679 33.60 -19.31 -8.75
N ASP A 680 33.08 -20.51 -8.96
CA ASP A 680 33.83 -21.62 -9.60
C ASP A 680 34.11 -21.32 -11.09
N ALA A 681 33.26 -20.58 -11.76
CA ALA A 681 33.45 -20.15 -13.15
C ALA A 681 34.52 -19.03 -13.30
N ALA A 682 34.88 -18.34 -12.22
CA ALA A 682 35.89 -17.28 -12.26
C ALA A 682 37.31 -17.83 -12.40
N LYS A 683 38.15 -17.15 -13.21
CA LYS A 683 39.41 -17.65 -13.75
C LYS A 683 40.52 -17.81 -12.70
N ASP A 684 40.56 -16.94 -11.72
CA ASP A 684 41.63 -16.87 -10.71
C ASP A 684 41.10 -16.40 -9.35
N PRO A 685 41.85 -16.53 -8.26
CA PRO A 685 41.41 -16.15 -6.92
C PRO A 685 40.99 -14.67 -6.80
N ALA A 686 41.60 -13.74 -7.52
CA ALA A 686 41.24 -12.35 -7.45
C ALA A 686 39.89 -12.10 -8.13
N ALA A 687 39.67 -12.71 -9.30
CA ALA A 687 38.37 -12.68 -10.00
C ALA A 687 37.26 -13.35 -9.18
N LYS A 688 37.55 -14.42 -8.42
CA LYS A 688 36.61 -15.05 -7.50
C LYS A 688 36.16 -14.09 -6.38
N VAL A 689 37.09 -13.34 -5.78
CA VAL A 689 36.80 -12.32 -4.77
C VAL A 689 35.94 -11.20 -5.37
N ASP A 690 36.32 -10.69 -6.54
CA ASP A 690 35.52 -9.65 -7.24
C ASP A 690 34.12 -10.16 -7.54
N THR A 691 33.94 -11.45 -7.90
CA THR A 691 32.62 -12.06 -8.14
C THR A 691 31.76 -12.10 -6.87
N VAL A 692 32.32 -12.44 -5.71
CA VAL A 692 31.60 -12.44 -4.43
C VAL A 692 31.07 -11.04 -4.10
N PHE A 693 31.94 -10.03 -4.22
CA PHE A 693 31.55 -8.64 -3.93
C PHE A 693 30.53 -8.09 -4.94
N LEU A 694 30.71 -8.33 -6.22
CA LEU A 694 29.76 -7.92 -7.25
C LEU A 694 28.38 -8.60 -7.09
N ALA A 695 28.34 -9.86 -6.65
CA ALA A 695 27.09 -10.58 -6.44
C ALA A 695 26.34 -10.10 -5.19
N ILE A 696 27.05 -9.84 -4.08
CA ILE A 696 26.42 -9.52 -2.78
C ILE A 696 26.29 -8.02 -2.56
N MET A 697 27.38 -7.28 -2.80
CA MET A 697 27.47 -5.84 -2.53
C MET A 697 27.18 -4.96 -3.75
N ASN A 698 27.18 -5.56 -4.95
CA ASN A 698 27.00 -4.92 -6.26
C ASN A 698 28.08 -3.86 -6.57
N ARG A 699 29.24 -3.99 -5.96
CA ARG A 699 30.44 -3.18 -6.16
C ARG A 699 31.71 -4.03 -6.10
N LEU A 700 32.80 -3.48 -6.59
CA LEU A 700 34.10 -4.10 -6.41
C LEU A 700 34.60 -3.95 -4.97
N PRO A 701 35.43 -4.90 -4.48
CA PRO A 701 36.06 -4.79 -3.17
C PRO A 701 37.14 -3.68 -3.18
N THR A 702 37.27 -3.01 -2.05
CA THR A 702 38.36 -2.08 -1.78
C THR A 702 39.70 -2.85 -1.65
N LEU A 703 40.82 -2.15 -1.70
CA LEU A 703 42.14 -2.76 -1.52
C LEU A 703 42.26 -3.50 -0.16
N GLN A 704 41.70 -2.89 0.89
CA GLN A 704 41.69 -3.49 2.23
C GLN A 704 40.84 -4.77 2.29
N GLU A 705 39.66 -4.77 1.66
CA GLU A 705 38.80 -5.94 1.57
C GLU A 705 39.47 -7.08 0.76
N LYS A 706 40.16 -6.75 -0.33
CA LYS A 706 40.97 -7.73 -1.11
C LYS A 706 42.03 -8.37 -0.26
N ASP A 707 42.74 -7.61 0.57
CA ASP A 707 43.79 -8.15 1.45
C ASP A 707 43.21 -9.05 2.55
N ILE A 708 42.04 -8.70 3.11
CA ILE A 708 41.31 -9.54 4.07
C ILE A 708 40.88 -10.84 3.40
N ALA A 709 40.23 -10.75 2.24
CA ALA A 709 39.76 -11.88 1.46
C ALA A 709 40.92 -12.85 1.10
N LYS A 710 42.07 -12.32 0.66
CA LYS A 710 43.25 -13.11 0.35
C LYS A 710 43.77 -13.89 1.56
N ARG A 711 43.83 -13.26 2.73
CA ARG A 711 44.24 -13.95 3.99
C ARG A 711 43.26 -15.04 4.35
N GLU A 712 41.94 -14.79 4.25
CA GLU A 712 40.92 -15.76 4.56
C GLU A 712 41.00 -17.01 3.65
N ILE A 713 41.14 -16.79 2.33
CA ILE A 713 41.27 -17.86 1.35
C ILE A 713 42.59 -18.63 1.57
N THR A 714 43.69 -17.95 1.94
CA THR A 714 44.97 -18.60 2.21
C THR A 714 44.88 -19.50 3.45
N ALA A 715 44.12 -19.10 4.48
CA ALA A 715 43.95 -19.85 5.72
C ALA A 715 42.98 -21.04 5.59
N HIS A 716 41.90 -20.89 4.83
CA HIS A 716 40.78 -21.81 4.82
C HIS A 716 40.48 -22.43 3.44
N GLY A 717 41.24 -22.08 2.40
CA GLY A 717 40.99 -22.57 1.04
C GLY A 717 39.60 -22.22 0.52
N ASP A 718 38.90 -23.22 0.02
CA ASP A 718 37.55 -23.04 -0.53
C ASP A 718 36.48 -22.64 0.49
N GLU A 719 36.67 -23.00 1.79
CA GLU A 719 35.78 -22.54 2.87
C GLU A 719 35.86 -21.01 3.08
N GLY A 720 37.00 -20.40 2.73
CA GLY A 720 37.19 -18.97 2.79
C GLY A 720 36.16 -18.20 1.99
N TYR A 721 35.65 -18.73 0.87
CA TYR A 721 34.56 -18.10 0.11
C TYR A 721 33.23 -18.18 0.85
N ALA A 722 32.91 -19.30 1.52
CA ALA A 722 31.70 -19.40 2.35
C ALA A 722 31.75 -18.42 3.54
N ASN A 723 32.91 -18.28 4.17
CA ASN A 723 33.16 -17.34 5.26
C ASN A 723 32.97 -15.87 4.78
N MET A 724 33.46 -15.54 3.57
CA MET A 724 33.26 -14.23 2.96
C MET A 724 31.78 -13.94 2.68
N ILE A 725 31.06 -14.91 2.10
CA ILE A 725 29.59 -14.77 1.85
C ILE A 725 28.89 -14.50 3.18
N TRP A 726 29.19 -15.34 4.21
CA TRP A 726 28.60 -15.16 5.54
C TRP A 726 28.91 -13.79 6.12
N ALA A 727 30.14 -13.32 6.04
CA ALA A 727 30.56 -12.04 6.58
C ALA A 727 29.82 -10.89 5.86
N LEU A 728 29.76 -10.90 4.53
CA LEU A 728 29.17 -9.82 3.73
C LEU A 728 27.67 -9.70 3.92
N ILE A 729 26.91 -10.81 3.93
CA ILE A 729 25.44 -10.75 4.15
C ILE A 729 25.06 -10.26 5.54
N ASN A 730 25.99 -10.35 6.52
CA ASN A 730 25.78 -9.84 7.88
C ASN A 730 26.26 -8.40 8.08
N THR A 731 26.73 -7.72 7.02
CA THR A 731 27.10 -6.30 7.10
C THR A 731 25.89 -5.38 7.07
N ARG A 732 26.05 -4.17 7.62
CA ARG A 732 25.07 -3.09 7.45
C ARG A 732 24.92 -2.71 5.99
N GLU A 733 25.97 -2.73 5.22
CA GLU A 733 25.94 -2.40 3.78
C GLU A 733 25.01 -3.33 3.01
N PHE A 734 24.99 -4.65 3.34
CA PHE A 734 24.07 -5.57 2.70
C PHE A 734 22.61 -5.28 3.06
N ILE A 735 22.31 -5.08 4.35
CA ILE A 735 20.93 -5.04 4.84
C ILE A 735 20.26 -3.68 4.68
N PHE A 736 21.01 -2.63 4.36
CA PHE A 736 20.45 -1.28 4.16
C PHE A 736 20.37 -0.91 2.68
N VAL A 737 19.29 -0.20 2.34
CA VAL A 737 19.10 0.46 1.05
C VAL A 737 19.74 1.84 1.17
N GLN A 738 20.87 1.99 0.46
CA GLN A 738 21.70 3.21 0.49
C GLN A 738 21.25 4.21 -0.56
#